data_59c456d1d07ebc39614ebc5f84d4c9e4
#
_entry.id   59c456d1d07ebc39614ebc5f84d4c9e4
#
_cell.length_a   1.000
_cell.length_b   1.000
_cell.length_c   1.000
_cell.angle_alpha   90.00
_cell.angle_beta   90.00
_cell.angle_gamma   90.00
#
_symmetry.space_group_name_H-M   'P 1'
#
loop_
_entity.id
_entity.type
_entity.pdbx_description
1 polymer ?
#
loop_
_entity_poly.entity_id
_entity_poly.type
_entity_poly.pdbx_seq_one_letter_code
_entity_poly.pdbx_strand_id
1 'polypeptide(L)'
;MTLNIVAQSNPTRITDTGDGFNVTDDNSTRSFNPNHRDSVADKEIPMGVHTWTVDRRYGDVTPAVTDTLPHLYQNSIFNTGVFGEYNTIGNNYTPRISRIIMDRPKTSEFFFTQPYDFTMKEPDAFQFVNTLSPFTNLSYDNCGDKQNGEDHIDAKFAVNANKRLGIGFDLDYHYARGYYQNQSTSHFGASLFASYIGDKYQMHALFSTYHRKAAENGGITDDNYITHPESYDDQFSENEIPTVLSKNWNRNNSNHLFLSHRYNIGFYKRVALTEAEKKARAFAKASAQDRKQRDNLRNNQDGDDANGNKRRNNRRTTDPVATGRPDGARIAGDLPKTGEKPADPDSTRIQVTSQQMADSLLAVQHQKDSLDANTKRIYVPVTSFIHTLDINSFSRINQAYASPAGYYANTYYKYDDRGIYGNDSIYDQTKYLSVKNTFAVALMEGFNKYAKAGLKAFFSYDHRKYQMPDLLQEGDEGYYMRSWSEGLVSVGGQLSKTQGRTFHYNLDGEFFLTGSNAGSVSLNFNTDVNFPLFGDTVRLAAKAHFDRITPTFFQRQYHSKHLWWDNGDMSKEIRSGIEGIFTIDKTHTQLRVAVEEIKNYTYFGMEYAIDEKHNFTGLQGGVYQEGGNINLLTAQLRQNFKLGPLHWENIVTYQHSSNKDVLPVPTVNIFTNLFFKFLVVKQLTVELGADATFFTKYYAPDYLPQISQFAVQKNVESRVELGGYPFVDVYANMHLKRTRFFVMMSHVNKGMGNKMMFLAPHYPQNGKVLRIGVSWNFYN
;
A
#
# COMPACT_ATOMS: atom_id res chain seq x y z
N MET A 1 5.24 -4.73 -3.79
CA MET A 1 5.47 -4.52 -2.34
C MET A 1 6.34 -3.31 -2.19
N THR A 2 5.78 -2.19 -1.81
CA THR A 2 6.57 -1.08 -1.32
C THR A 2 7.30 -1.57 -0.10
N LEU A 3 8.61 -1.67 -0.16
CA LEU A 3 9.46 -1.85 1.01
C LEU A 3 9.23 -0.63 1.90
N ASN A 4 8.29 -0.74 2.82
CA ASN A 4 8.27 0.12 3.99
C ASN A 4 9.52 -0.23 4.79
N ILE A 5 10.59 0.50 4.55
CA ILE A 5 11.65 0.64 5.54
C ILE A 5 10.96 1.34 6.70
N VAL A 6 10.41 0.55 7.59
CA VAL A 6 9.95 1.04 8.88
C VAL A 6 11.21 1.47 9.61
N ALA A 7 11.54 2.75 9.54
CA ALA A 7 12.26 3.35 10.62
C ALA A 7 11.37 3.10 11.85
N GLN A 8 11.74 2.15 12.67
CA GLN A 8 11.09 1.94 13.96
C GLN A 8 11.38 3.14 14.84
N SER A 9 10.61 4.20 14.66
CA SER A 9 10.28 5.03 15.79
C SER A 9 9.47 4.15 16.75
N ASN A 10 9.78 4.16 18.03
CA ASN A 10 9.07 3.45 19.08
C ASN A 10 7.58 3.32 18.73
N PRO A 11 6.98 2.14 18.82
CA PRO A 11 5.54 2.01 18.62
C PRO A 11 4.87 2.77 19.76
N THR A 12 4.56 4.03 19.50
CA THR A 12 3.66 4.78 20.34
C THR A 12 2.33 4.08 20.19
N ARG A 13 1.89 3.40 21.22
CA ARG A 13 0.59 2.75 21.28
C ARG A 13 -0.45 3.75 20.76
N ILE A 14 -1.10 3.42 19.65
CA ILE A 14 -2.27 4.14 19.14
C ILE A 14 -3.47 3.85 20.06
N THR A 15 -3.28 3.87 21.35
CA THR A 15 -4.36 3.71 22.34
C THR A 15 -4.77 5.04 22.96
N ASP A 16 -4.10 6.12 22.58
CA ASP A 16 -4.43 7.43 23.12
C ASP A 16 -4.76 8.43 22.01
N THR A 17 -5.95 8.29 21.46
CA THR A 17 -6.56 9.24 20.51
C THR A 17 -7.04 10.52 21.20
N GLY A 18 -6.68 10.71 22.46
CA GLY A 18 -7.20 11.79 23.24
C GLY A 18 -6.45 13.11 23.07
N ASP A 19 -5.13 13.15 23.12
CA ASP A 19 -4.37 14.40 23.20
C ASP A 19 -2.85 14.28 22.83
N GLY A 20 -2.42 13.21 22.13
CA GLY A 20 -1.01 12.99 21.82
C GLY A 20 -0.57 13.53 20.46
N PHE A 21 0.05 14.69 20.42
CA PHE A 21 0.78 15.19 19.25
C PHE A 21 2.25 14.76 19.33
N ASN A 22 2.72 13.97 18.39
CA ASN A 22 4.16 13.79 18.17
C ASN A 22 4.69 14.98 17.38
N VAL A 23 5.39 15.87 18.06
CA VAL A 23 6.20 16.89 17.40
C VAL A 23 7.53 16.22 17.01
N THR A 24 7.77 16.07 15.72
CA THR A 24 9.12 15.82 15.23
C THR A 24 9.93 17.10 15.48
N ASP A 25 10.98 16.98 16.29
CA ASP A 25 11.93 18.06 16.53
C ASP A 25 12.61 18.45 15.22
N ASP A 26 12.12 19.52 14.63
CA ASP A 26 12.91 20.31 13.70
C ASP A 26 13.51 21.48 14.52
N ASN A 27 14.82 21.39 14.76
CA ASN A 27 15.60 22.37 15.52
C ASN A 27 15.58 23.72 14.81
N SER A 28 14.58 24.52 15.05
CA SER A 28 14.65 25.97 14.87
C SER A 28 14.35 26.65 16.21
N THR A 29 15.40 26.93 16.95
CA THR A 29 15.37 27.84 18.10
C THR A 29 14.89 29.21 17.64
N ARG A 30 13.59 29.49 17.78
CA ARG A 30 13.06 30.86 17.80
C ARG A 30 12.58 31.17 19.19
N SER A 31 13.23 32.13 19.81
CA SER A 31 12.89 32.67 21.12
C SER A 31 11.46 33.24 21.07
N PHE A 32 10.64 32.80 21.98
CA PHE A 32 9.28 33.28 22.17
C PHE A 32 9.32 34.67 22.80
N ASN A 33 8.91 35.70 22.08
CA ASN A 33 8.75 37.06 22.62
C ASN A 33 7.24 37.28 22.90
N PRO A 34 6.81 37.42 24.19
CA PRO A 34 5.39 37.45 24.51
C PRO A 34 4.67 38.76 24.12
N ASN A 35 5.37 39.76 23.60
CA ASN A 35 4.82 41.08 23.29
C ASN A 35 4.51 41.35 21.82
N HIS A 36 4.65 40.40 20.94
CA HIS A 36 4.26 40.53 19.53
C HIS A 36 2.86 40.04 19.35
N ARG A 37 1.92 40.98 19.17
CA ARG A 37 0.59 40.74 18.59
C ARG A 37 0.78 40.47 17.09
N ASP A 38 1.19 39.30 16.73
CA ASP A 38 1.32 38.94 15.33
C ASP A 38 0.24 37.98 14.87
N SER A 39 -0.25 38.40 13.73
CA SER A 39 -1.12 37.77 12.77
C SER A 39 -1.13 36.24 12.83
N VAL A 40 -2.28 35.72 12.47
CA VAL A 40 -2.68 34.31 12.31
C VAL A 40 -1.71 33.44 11.46
N ALA A 41 -0.64 34.03 10.91
CA ALA A 41 0.29 33.38 9.99
C ALA A 41 1.39 32.53 10.67
N ASP A 42 1.67 32.71 11.96
CA ASP A 42 2.79 32.03 12.64
C ASP A 42 2.40 30.91 13.61
N LYS A 43 1.14 30.50 13.59
CA LYS A 43 0.75 29.28 14.33
C LYS A 43 1.06 28.07 13.45
N GLU A 44 2.22 27.48 13.59
CA GLU A 44 2.46 26.11 13.16
C GLU A 44 1.46 25.20 13.91
N ILE A 45 0.37 24.87 13.24
CA ILE A 45 -0.55 23.86 13.74
C ILE A 45 0.18 22.53 13.54
N PRO A 46 0.40 21.74 14.61
CA PRO A 46 0.99 20.41 14.46
C PRO A 46 0.22 19.63 13.42
N MET A 47 0.90 18.92 12.52
CA MET A 47 0.24 18.10 11.53
C MET A 47 -0.60 17.04 12.25
N GLY A 48 -1.92 17.24 12.28
CA GLY A 48 -2.88 16.37 12.92
C GLY A 48 -3.32 15.21 12.03
N VAL A 49 -2.47 14.75 11.09
CA VAL A 49 -2.79 13.62 10.22
C VAL A 49 -1.94 12.43 10.66
N HIS A 50 -2.62 11.34 11.04
CA HIS A 50 -1.99 10.08 11.40
C HIS A 50 -2.46 9.00 10.45
N THR A 51 -1.51 8.20 9.96
CA THR A 51 -1.80 7.09 9.05
C THR A 51 -1.26 5.78 9.61
N TRP A 52 -1.93 4.69 9.29
CA TRP A 52 -1.52 3.34 9.65
C TRP A 52 -2.05 2.31 8.67
N THR A 53 -1.43 1.14 8.66
CA THR A 53 -1.92 -0.05 7.98
C THR A 53 -2.49 -1.05 8.98
N VAL A 54 -3.29 -2.00 8.50
CA VAL A 54 -3.96 -3.01 9.32
C VAL A 54 -3.64 -4.40 8.78
N ASP A 55 -3.06 -5.24 9.61
CA ASP A 55 -2.79 -6.63 9.27
C ASP A 55 -4.09 -7.42 8.99
N ARG A 56 -4.11 -8.18 7.87
CA ARG A 56 -5.31 -8.93 7.43
C ARG A 56 -5.73 -10.03 8.38
N ARG A 57 -4.80 -10.65 9.08
CA ARG A 57 -5.05 -11.83 9.94
C ARG A 57 -5.44 -11.43 11.35
N TYR A 58 -4.68 -10.53 11.94
CA TYR A 58 -4.86 -10.16 13.34
C TYR A 58 -5.47 -8.77 13.54
N GLY A 59 -5.65 -8.00 12.48
CA GLY A 59 -6.10 -6.61 12.58
C GLY A 59 -5.15 -5.74 13.42
N ASP A 60 -3.86 -6.07 13.42
CA ASP A 60 -2.85 -5.26 14.11
C ASP A 60 -2.61 -3.98 13.36
N VAL A 61 -2.52 -2.90 14.12
CA VAL A 61 -2.29 -1.57 13.59
C VAL A 61 -0.79 -1.29 13.60
N THR A 62 -0.23 -0.97 12.44
CA THR A 62 1.15 -0.54 12.28
C THR A 62 1.18 0.91 11.79
N PRO A 63 1.77 1.85 12.56
CA PRO A 63 1.90 3.24 12.12
C PRO A 63 2.63 3.31 10.77
N ALA A 64 2.05 4.08 9.85
CA ALA A 64 2.65 4.39 8.57
C ALA A 64 3.13 5.83 8.56
N VAL A 65 4.21 6.10 7.83
CA VAL A 65 4.65 7.47 7.61
C VAL A 65 3.61 8.16 6.74
N THR A 66 3.07 9.28 7.23
CA THR A 66 2.21 10.15 6.43
C THR A 66 3.12 10.88 5.44
N ASP A 67 3.52 10.19 4.38
CA ASP A 67 4.38 10.77 3.36
C ASP A 67 3.52 11.53 2.35
N THR A 68 3.39 12.81 2.58
CA THR A 68 2.73 13.71 1.64
C THR A 68 3.65 14.10 0.48
N LEU A 69 4.91 13.68 0.51
CA LEU A 69 5.97 14.07 -0.41
C LEU A 69 6.95 12.92 -0.64
N PRO A 70 6.52 11.78 -1.23
CA PRO A 70 7.41 10.66 -1.46
C PRO A 70 8.56 11.08 -2.37
N HIS A 71 9.75 10.64 -1.99
CA HIS A 71 10.94 10.78 -2.82
C HIS A 71 10.76 10.02 -4.14
N LEU A 72 11.24 10.58 -5.25
CA LEU A 72 11.04 10.03 -6.59
C LEU A 72 9.55 9.86 -6.97
N TYR A 73 8.71 10.83 -6.60
CA TYR A 73 7.30 10.81 -6.95
C TYR A 73 7.07 10.67 -8.46
N GLN A 74 7.89 11.32 -9.29
CA GLN A 74 7.82 11.21 -10.74
C GLN A 74 7.95 9.77 -11.24
N ASN A 75 8.66 8.90 -10.51
CA ASN A 75 8.84 7.49 -10.86
C ASN A 75 7.73 6.60 -10.27
N SER A 76 7.05 7.05 -9.21
CA SER A 76 6.00 6.25 -8.55
C SER A 76 4.76 6.02 -9.42
N ILE A 77 4.60 6.82 -10.48
CA ILE A 77 3.50 6.70 -11.45
C ILE A 77 3.74 5.60 -12.49
N PHE A 78 4.98 5.10 -12.63
CA PHE A 78 5.30 4.08 -13.61
C PHE A 78 5.09 2.67 -13.08
N ASN A 79 4.59 1.78 -13.93
CA ASN A 79 4.53 0.35 -13.62
C ASN A 79 5.91 -0.33 -13.63
N THR A 80 6.95 0.30 -14.16
CA THR A 80 8.34 -0.12 -14.02
C THR A 80 8.85 -0.07 -12.57
N GLY A 81 8.14 0.62 -11.67
CA GLY A 81 8.50 0.80 -10.26
C GLY A 81 9.35 2.05 -10.03
N VAL A 82 9.44 2.47 -8.76
CA VAL A 82 10.17 3.69 -8.37
C VAL A 82 11.66 3.62 -8.73
N PHE A 83 12.25 2.43 -8.73
CA PHE A 83 13.65 2.18 -9.06
C PHE A 83 13.79 1.40 -10.36
N GLY A 84 12.76 1.38 -11.20
CA GLY A 84 12.75 0.70 -12.48
C GLY A 84 12.99 -0.81 -12.40
N GLU A 85 12.57 -1.48 -11.32
CA GLU A 85 12.88 -2.89 -11.03
C GLU A 85 11.93 -3.91 -11.69
N TYR A 86 10.89 -3.45 -12.40
CA TYR A 86 9.92 -4.34 -13.04
C TYR A 86 10.08 -4.38 -14.55
N ASN A 87 9.82 -5.56 -15.13
CA ASN A 87 9.51 -5.71 -16.54
C ASN A 87 8.04 -5.43 -16.78
N THR A 88 7.74 -4.81 -17.92
CA THR A 88 6.39 -4.43 -18.36
C THR A 88 6.24 -4.61 -19.86
N ILE A 89 5.02 -4.50 -20.37
CA ILE A 89 4.73 -4.58 -21.80
C ILE A 89 4.61 -3.19 -22.48
N GLY A 90 5.23 -2.17 -21.89
CA GLY A 90 5.44 -0.85 -22.48
C GLY A 90 4.53 0.25 -21.95
N ASN A 91 3.22 0.15 -22.09
CA ASN A 91 2.29 1.18 -21.65
C ASN A 91 2.09 1.19 -20.13
N ASN A 92 1.70 2.32 -19.55
CA ASN A 92 1.36 2.37 -18.12
C ASN A 92 0.09 1.60 -17.80
N TYR A 93 -0.03 1.14 -16.54
CA TYR A 93 -1.12 0.29 -16.04
C TYR A 93 -1.27 -1.05 -16.80
N THR A 94 -0.21 -1.49 -17.48
CA THR A 94 -0.07 -2.82 -18.04
C THR A 94 0.56 -3.79 -17.04
N PRO A 95 0.49 -5.10 -17.29
CA PRO A 95 1.11 -6.12 -16.44
C PRO A 95 2.59 -5.88 -16.17
N ARG A 96 3.03 -6.25 -14.95
CA ARG A 96 4.43 -6.18 -14.56
C ARG A 96 4.91 -7.42 -13.82
N ILE A 97 6.21 -7.69 -13.89
CA ILE A 97 6.90 -8.71 -13.09
C ILE A 97 8.23 -8.15 -12.56
N SER A 98 8.54 -8.36 -11.28
CA SER A 98 9.81 -7.92 -10.71
C SER A 98 10.98 -8.69 -11.30
N ARG A 99 12.06 -7.98 -11.70
CA ARG A 99 13.35 -8.58 -12.04
C ARG A 99 14.12 -9.04 -10.81
N ILE A 100 13.79 -8.49 -9.64
CA ILE A 100 14.43 -8.85 -8.36
C ILE A 100 13.66 -10.00 -7.75
N ILE A 101 14.27 -11.19 -7.73
CA ILE A 101 13.57 -12.43 -7.36
C ILE A 101 13.10 -12.43 -5.90
N MET A 102 13.92 -11.94 -4.97
CA MET A 102 13.56 -11.90 -3.55
C MET A 102 12.37 -10.97 -3.23
N ASP A 103 11.97 -10.11 -4.18
CA ASP A 103 10.84 -9.21 -4.05
C ASP A 103 9.61 -9.69 -4.83
N ARG A 104 9.68 -10.86 -5.49
CA ARG A 104 8.52 -11.45 -6.16
C ARG A 104 7.55 -12.02 -5.13
N PRO A 105 6.26 -11.65 -5.17
CA PRO A 105 5.25 -12.26 -4.31
C PRO A 105 5.01 -13.72 -4.72
N LYS A 106 4.54 -14.53 -3.78
CA LYS A 106 4.00 -15.86 -4.08
C LYS A 106 2.79 -15.73 -5.03
N THR A 107 2.56 -16.74 -5.84
CA THR A 107 1.42 -16.76 -6.76
C THR A 107 0.11 -16.68 -5.97
N SER A 108 -0.72 -15.70 -6.30
CA SER A 108 -2.02 -15.50 -5.67
C SER A 108 -3.04 -16.53 -6.18
N GLU A 109 -4.09 -16.80 -5.40
CA GLU A 109 -5.13 -17.76 -5.77
C GLU A 109 -5.84 -17.37 -7.08
N PHE A 110 -6.06 -16.07 -7.29
CA PHE A 110 -6.54 -15.51 -8.55
C PHE A 110 -5.40 -14.80 -9.26
N PHE A 111 -4.44 -15.53 -9.76
CA PHE A 111 -3.20 -15.01 -10.32
C PHE A 111 -3.37 -13.98 -11.44
N PHE A 112 -4.49 -13.99 -12.16
CA PHE A 112 -4.75 -13.08 -13.30
C PHE A 112 -4.68 -11.59 -12.95
N THR A 113 -4.86 -11.24 -11.67
CA THR A 113 -4.75 -9.84 -11.21
C THR A 113 -3.40 -9.51 -10.59
N GLN A 114 -2.55 -10.52 -10.34
CA GLN A 114 -1.27 -10.34 -9.67
C GLN A 114 -0.30 -9.42 -10.43
N PRO A 115 -0.17 -9.47 -11.77
CA PRO A 115 0.66 -8.53 -12.51
C PRO A 115 0.21 -7.07 -12.45
N TYR A 116 -0.98 -6.82 -11.90
CA TYR A 116 -1.57 -5.51 -11.67
C TYR A 116 -1.63 -5.15 -10.17
N ASP A 117 -0.85 -5.81 -9.31
CA ASP A 117 -0.85 -5.63 -7.86
C ASP A 117 -0.68 -4.18 -7.41
N PHE A 118 0.13 -3.40 -8.15
CA PHE A 118 0.39 -1.99 -7.89
C PHE A 118 -0.84 -1.08 -8.03
N THR A 119 -1.88 -1.54 -8.72
CA THR A 119 -3.14 -0.78 -8.93
C THR A 119 -4.21 -1.11 -7.88
N MET A 120 -3.99 -2.12 -7.04
CA MET A 120 -4.92 -2.54 -6.00
C MET A 120 -4.32 -2.28 -4.62
N LYS A 121 -5.02 -1.53 -3.80
CA LYS A 121 -4.61 -1.26 -2.41
C LYS A 121 -5.18 -2.36 -1.52
N GLU A 122 -4.40 -3.42 -1.30
CA GLU A 122 -4.72 -4.51 -0.37
C GLU A 122 -4.79 -3.98 1.08
N PRO A 123 -5.55 -4.62 2.02
CA PRO A 123 -5.68 -4.13 3.40
C PRO A 123 -4.36 -3.90 4.11
N ASP A 124 -3.38 -4.79 3.91
CA ASP A 124 -2.05 -4.69 4.54
C ASP A 124 -1.24 -3.49 4.02
N ALA A 125 -1.56 -3.00 2.83
CA ALA A 125 -0.92 -1.83 2.21
C ALA A 125 -1.79 -0.56 2.27
N PHE A 126 -3.09 -0.71 2.57
CA PHE A 126 -4.01 0.42 2.62
C PHE A 126 -3.75 1.29 3.85
N GLN A 127 -3.57 2.58 3.64
CA GLN A 127 -3.35 3.53 4.73
C GLN A 127 -4.67 4.14 5.21
N PHE A 128 -5.12 3.70 6.38
CA PHE A 128 -6.19 4.35 7.13
C PHE A 128 -5.71 5.70 7.64
N VAL A 129 -6.61 6.65 7.78
CA VAL A 129 -6.29 8.04 8.16
C VAL A 129 -7.14 8.49 9.33
N ASN A 130 -6.49 9.15 10.31
CA ASN A 130 -7.13 9.93 11.35
C ASN A 130 -6.61 11.36 11.25
N THR A 131 -7.49 12.35 11.34
CA THR A 131 -7.15 13.74 11.11
C THR A 131 -7.94 14.69 12.02
N LEU A 132 -7.33 15.79 12.44
CA LEU A 132 -7.99 16.83 13.26
C LEU A 132 -8.87 17.75 12.40
N SER A 133 -8.54 17.92 11.13
CA SER A 133 -9.32 18.67 10.15
C SER A 133 -9.48 17.84 8.89
N PRO A 134 -10.48 18.07 8.04
CA PRO A 134 -10.62 17.33 6.79
C PRO A 134 -9.30 17.35 6.00
N PHE A 135 -8.88 16.17 5.56
CA PHE A 135 -7.68 15.95 4.76
C PHE A 135 -8.11 15.58 3.34
N THR A 136 -7.52 16.23 2.35
CA THR A 136 -7.68 15.87 0.94
C THR A 136 -6.31 15.88 0.28
N ASN A 137 -5.97 14.83 -0.43
CA ASN A 137 -4.88 14.79 -1.38
C ASN A 137 -5.47 14.65 -2.79
N LEU A 138 -5.02 15.47 -3.70
CA LEU A 138 -5.39 15.40 -5.12
C LEU A 138 -4.11 15.38 -5.93
N SER A 139 -3.95 14.35 -6.76
CA SER A 139 -2.83 14.22 -7.69
C SER A 139 -3.35 14.09 -9.11
N TYR A 140 -2.65 14.71 -10.03
CA TYR A 140 -2.91 14.63 -11.46
C TYR A 140 -1.59 14.59 -12.21
N ASP A 141 -1.46 13.65 -13.12
CA ASP A 141 -0.37 13.62 -14.08
C ASP A 141 -0.86 13.30 -15.48
N ASN A 142 -0.13 13.83 -16.45
CA ASN A 142 -0.48 13.75 -17.86
C ASN A 142 0.78 13.67 -18.71
N CYS A 143 0.67 12.99 -19.83
CA CYS A 143 1.70 12.99 -20.85
C CYS A 143 1.15 12.75 -22.26
N GLY A 144 2.00 12.98 -23.26
CA GLY A 144 1.68 12.72 -24.66
C GLY A 144 0.75 13.77 -25.25
N ASP A 145 0.10 13.39 -26.35
CA ASP A 145 -0.82 14.22 -27.11
C ASP A 145 -2.19 13.55 -27.28
N LYS A 146 -3.00 14.01 -28.21
CA LYS A 146 -4.32 13.42 -28.47
C LYS A 146 -4.26 11.97 -29.00
N GLN A 147 -3.16 11.54 -29.58
CA GLN A 147 -3.01 10.17 -30.10
C GLN A 147 -2.47 9.22 -29.01
N ASN A 148 -1.50 9.66 -28.22
CA ASN A 148 -0.73 8.83 -27.30
C ASN A 148 -0.93 9.22 -25.83
N GLY A 149 -1.85 10.15 -25.56
CA GLY A 149 -2.00 10.78 -24.24
C GLY A 149 -2.37 9.79 -23.14
N GLU A 150 -1.85 10.10 -21.96
CA GLU A 150 -2.21 9.45 -20.70
C GLU A 150 -2.74 10.50 -19.74
N ASP A 151 -3.78 10.15 -19.00
CA ASP A 151 -4.36 10.94 -17.93
C ASP A 151 -4.47 10.07 -16.67
N HIS A 152 -3.96 10.56 -15.56
CA HIS A 152 -4.06 9.90 -14.27
C HIS A 152 -4.52 10.88 -13.20
N ILE A 153 -5.55 10.49 -12.44
CA ILE A 153 -6.11 11.25 -11.32
C ILE A 153 -6.19 10.33 -10.11
N ASP A 154 -5.54 10.72 -9.02
CA ASP A 154 -5.68 10.09 -7.70
C ASP A 154 -6.25 11.12 -6.72
N ALA A 155 -7.29 10.74 -5.97
CA ALA A 155 -7.94 11.60 -4.99
C ALA A 155 -8.24 10.85 -3.71
N LYS A 156 -7.67 11.30 -2.59
CA LYS A 156 -7.90 10.75 -1.27
C LYS A 156 -8.53 11.79 -0.36
N PHE A 157 -9.62 11.41 0.30
CA PHE A 157 -10.30 12.24 1.28
C PHE A 157 -10.46 11.49 2.60
N ALA A 158 -10.25 12.20 3.72
CA ALA A 158 -10.49 11.67 5.04
C ALA A 158 -11.02 12.74 5.99
N VAL A 159 -11.95 12.36 6.85
CA VAL A 159 -12.50 13.23 7.89
C VAL A 159 -12.83 12.41 9.13
N ASN A 160 -12.66 13.01 10.29
CA ASN A 160 -13.10 12.43 11.54
C ASN A 160 -14.48 12.96 11.93
N ALA A 161 -15.46 12.06 12.10
CA ALA A 161 -16.75 12.39 12.63
C ALA A 161 -16.69 12.73 14.13
N ASN A 162 -15.74 12.13 14.85
CA ASN A 162 -15.38 12.43 16.22
C ASN A 162 -13.95 11.96 16.51
N LYS A 163 -13.45 12.08 17.74
CA LYS A 163 -12.08 11.68 18.14
C LYS A 163 -11.75 10.20 17.87
N ARG A 164 -12.73 9.33 17.69
CA ARG A 164 -12.56 7.88 17.55
C ARG A 164 -12.98 7.32 16.21
N LEU A 165 -13.85 8.03 15.47
CA LEU A 165 -14.39 7.56 14.20
C LEU A 165 -13.87 8.41 13.04
N GLY A 166 -13.01 7.82 12.23
CA GLY A 166 -12.55 8.35 10.96
C GLY A 166 -13.23 7.64 9.79
N ILE A 167 -13.56 8.37 8.74
CA ILE A 167 -14.11 7.86 7.49
C ILE A 167 -13.43 8.55 6.32
N GLY A 168 -13.38 7.89 5.19
CA GLY A 168 -12.82 8.50 3.99
C GLY A 168 -13.02 7.66 2.75
N PHE A 169 -12.56 8.20 1.64
CA PHE A 169 -12.52 7.51 0.36
C PHE A 169 -11.20 7.78 -0.36
N ASP A 170 -10.91 6.90 -1.30
CA ASP A 170 -9.74 6.94 -2.17
C ASP A 170 -10.22 6.59 -3.58
N LEU A 171 -9.87 7.40 -4.58
CA LEU A 171 -10.24 7.23 -5.98
C LEU A 171 -8.98 7.28 -6.81
N ASP A 172 -8.84 6.33 -7.74
CA ASP A 172 -7.75 6.22 -8.69
C ASP A 172 -8.33 5.99 -10.09
N TYR A 173 -8.08 6.90 -10.99
CA TYR A 173 -8.51 6.80 -12.38
C TYR A 173 -7.33 7.02 -13.31
N HIS A 174 -7.10 6.07 -14.19
CA HIS A 174 -6.06 6.15 -15.21
C HIS A 174 -6.62 5.75 -16.58
N TYR A 175 -6.21 6.49 -17.58
CA TYR A 175 -6.47 6.17 -18.98
C TYR A 175 -5.24 6.48 -19.83
N ALA A 176 -4.78 5.49 -20.59
CA ALA A 176 -3.68 5.63 -21.55
C ALA A 176 -4.07 5.07 -22.90
N ARG A 177 -3.78 5.80 -23.96
CA ARG A 177 -4.04 5.37 -25.35
C ARG A 177 -2.97 4.43 -25.86
N GLY A 178 -1.74 4.57 -25.38
CA GLY A 178 -0.57 3.80 -25.81
C GLY A 178 0.15 4.42 -26.99
N TYR A 179 1.42 4.09 -27.12
CA TYR A 179 2.31 4.59 -28.17
C TYR A 179 2.36 3.65 -29.37
N TYR A 180 2.19 2.36 -29.15
CA TYR A 180 2.07 1.36 -30.19
C TYR A 180 0.60 1.04 -30.47
N GLN A 181 0.33 0.45 -31.64
CA GLN A 181 -1.04 0.05 -32.00
C GLN A 181 -1.65 -0.91 -30.98
N ASN A 182 -2.96 -0.81 -30.77
CA ASN A 182 -3.73 -1.73 -29.91
C ASN A 182 -3.23 -1.87 -28.46
N GLN A 183 -2.75 -0.79 -27.82
CA GLN A 183 -2.08 -0.83 -26.52
C GLN A 183 -2.80 -0.02 -25.42
N SER A 184 -4.06 0.30 -25.58
CA SER A 184 -4.77 1.16 -24.62
C SER A 184 -5.01 0.49 -23.27
N THR A 185 -4.94 1.27 -22.19
CA THR A 185 -5.29 0.84 -20.83
C THR A 185 -6.31 1.78 -20.20
N SER A 186 -7.18 1.24 -19.39
CA SER A 186 -8.13 2.01 -18.59
C SER A 186 -8.25 1.35 -17.22
N HIS A 187 -8.14 2.15 -16.18
CA HIS A 187 -8.26 1.72 -14.80
C HIS A 187 -9.17 2.67 -14.03
N PHE A 188 -10.05 2.11 -13.23
CA PHE A 188 -10.83 2.83 -12.23
C PHE A 188 -10.79 2.05 -10.93
N GLY A 189 -10.30 2.68 -9.87
CA GLY A 189 -10.28 2.18 -8.51
C GLY A 189 -11.05 3.11 -7.58
N ALA A 190 -11.84 2.54 -6.69
CA ALA A 190 -12.51 3.29 -5.64
C ALA A 190 -12.48 2.50 -4.34
N SER A 191 -12.13 3.15 -3.25
CA SER A 191 -12.11 2.56 -1.91
C SER A 191 -12.85 3.45 -0.93
N LEU A 192 -13.67 2.83 -0.09
CA LEU A 192 -14.32 3.47 1.06
C LEU A 192 -13.76 2.85 2.32
N PHE A 193 -13.40 3.65 3.29
CA PHE A 193 -12.84 3.14 4.53
C PHE A 193 -13.43 3.85 5.76
N ALA A 194 -13.45 3.10 6.86
CA ALA A 194 -13.83 3.60 8.16
C ALA A 194 -12.95 2.98 9.23
N SER A 195 -12.63 3.76 10.25
CA SER A 195 -11.88 3.28 11.42
C SER A 195 -12.51 3.81 12.69
N TYR A 196 -12.74 2.93 13.65
CA TYR A 196 -13.14 3.29 15.01
C TYR A 196 -12.06 2.82 15.98
N ILE A 197 -11.44 3.75 16.70
CA ILE A 197 -10.36 3.47 17.63
C ILE A 197 -10.82 3.90 19.04
N GLY A 198 -11.35 2.93 19.77
CA GLY A 198 -11.72 3.09 21.19
C GLY A 198 -10.75 2.33 22.10
N ASP A 199 -10.88 2.53 23.40
CA ASP A 199 -10.02 1.89 24.40
C ASP A 199 -10.25 0.37 24.43
N LYS A 200 -11.50 -0.06 24.48
CA LYS A 200 -11.89 -1.46 24.58
C LYS A 200 -12.24 -2.08 23.23
N TYR A 201 -12.79 -1.31 22.32
CA TYR A 201 -13.22 -1.78 21.02
C TYR A 201 -12.55 -0.98 19.92
N GLN A 202 -12.05 -1.69 18.91
CA GLN A 202 -11.45 -1.13 17.71
C GLN A 202 -12.03 -1.82 16.48
N MET A 203 -12.25 -1.09 15.41
CA MET A 203 -12.80 -1.60 14.16
C MET A 203 -12.13 -0.88 12.97
N HIS A 204 -11.83 -1.63 11.94
CA HIS A 204 -11.41 -1.12 10.64
C HIS A 204 -12.25 -1.80 9.55
N ALA A 205 -12.78 -1.01 8.65
CA ALA A 205 -13.53 -1.48 7.50
C ALA A 205 -12.96 -0.86 6.23
N LEU A 206 -12.79 -1.67 5.19
CA LEU A 206 -12.35 -1.25 3.87
C LEU A 206 -13.19 -1.97 2.83
N PHE A 207 -13.82 -1.21 1.94
CA PHE A 207 -14.45 -1.72 0.75
C PHE A 207 -13.76 -1.10 -0.46
N SER A 208 -13.30 -1.93 -1.39
CA SER A 208 -12.63 -1.48 -2.61
C SER A 208 -13.21 -2.15 -3.83
N THR A 209 -13.30 -1.40 -4.92
CA THR A 209 -13.69 -1.90 -6.23
C THR A 209 -12.71 -1.41 -7.28
N TYR A 210 -12.29 -2.30 -8.17
CA TYR A 210 -11.34 -2.00 -9.23
C TYR A 210 -11.84 -2.55 -10.55
N HIS A 211 -11.87 -1.70 -11.57
CA HIS A 211 -12.22 -2.04 -12.94
C HIS A 211 -11.05 -1.72 -13.85
N ARG A 212 -10.55 -2.74 -14.55
CA ARG A 212 -9.43 -2.60 -15.48
C ARG A 212 -9.79 -3.18 -16.83
N LYS A 213 -9.36 -2.49 -17.85
CA LYS A 213 -9.39 -2.94 -19.22
C LYS A 213 -8.05 -2.62 -19.86
N ALA A 214 -7.36 -3.63 -20.36
CA ALA A 214 -6.12 -3.50 -21.10
C ALA A 214 -6.31 -4.10 -22.49
N ALA A 215 -5.94 -3.35 -23.52
CA ALA A 215 -5.84 -3.89 -24.86
C ALA A 215 -4.55 -4.71 -24.98
N GLU A 216 -4.65 -5.83 -25.64
CA GLU A 216 -3.58 -6.81 -25.84
C GLU A 216 -3.15 -6.77 -27.30
N ASN A 217 -1.97 -6.22 -27.57
CA ASN A 217 -1.44 -6.12 -28.94
C ASN A 217 -0.56 -7.31 -29.36
N GLY A 218 -0.23 -8.22 -28.41
CA GLY A 218 0.61 -9.38 -28.69
C GLY A 218 2.07 -9.07 -29.01
N GLY A 219 2.52 -7.84 -28.80
CA GLY A 219 3.85 -7.36 -29.19
C GLY A 219 3.89 -6.86 -30.65
N ILE A 220 5.05 -6.34 -31.06
CA ILE A 220 5.34 -5.95 -32.45
C ILE A 220 5.70 -7.19 -33.27
N THR A 221 5.41 -7.15 -34.58
CA THR A 221 5.61 -8.32 -35.46
C THR A 221 7.08 -8.61 -35.74
N ASP A 222 7.94 -7.58 -35.75
CA ASP A 222 9.38 -7.73 -35.99
C ASP A 222 10.15 -6.73 -35.10
N ASP A 223 11.06 -7.23 -34.28
CA ASP A 223 11.91 -6.43 -33.40
C ASP A 223 12.89 -5.53 -34.16
N ASN A 224 13.13 -5.80 -35.43
CA ASN A 224 13.99 -4.98 -36.28
C ASN A 224 13.43 -3.57 -36.52
N TYR A 225 12.11 -3.37 -36.42
CA TYR A 225 11.53 -2.01 -36.45
C TYR A 225 12.17 -1.08 -35.41
N ILE A 226 12.65 -1.65 -34.30
CA ILE A 226 13.27 -0.91 -33.18
C ILE A 226 14.79 -1.04 -33.22
N THR A 227 15.31 -2.27 -33.38
CA THR A 227 16.76 -2.55 -33.26
C THR A 227 17.54 -2.16 -34.51
N HIS A 228 16.95 -2.38 -35.68
CA HIS A 228 17.56 -2.14 -36.99
C HIS A 228 16.59 -1.39 -37.94
N PRO A 229 16.11 -0.20 -37.55
CA PRO A 229 15.15 0.56 -38.38
C PRO A 229 15.71 0.90 -39.77
N GLU A 230 17.04 0.90 -39.93
CA GLU A 230 17.74 1.08 -41.19
C GLU A 230 17.57 -0.07 -42.18
N SER A 231 17.02 -1.21 -41.78
CA SER A 231 16.74 -2.35 -42.67
C SER A 231 15.43 -2.19 -43.46
N TYR A 232 14.65 -1.17 -43.18
CA TYR A 232 13.41 -0.86 -43.89
C TYR A 232 13.58 0.36 -44.79
N ASP A 233 12.91 0.33 -45.93
CA ASP A 233 12.93 1.46 -46.88
C ASP A 233 12.23 2.71 -46.32
N ASP A 234 11.19 2.53 -45.49
CA ASP A 234 10.45 3.60 -44.83
C ASP A 234 10.80 3.70 -43.33
N GLN A 235 10.74 4.91 -42.80
CA GLN A 235 10.82 5.14 -41.35
C GLN A 235 9.44 5.07 -40.72
N PHE A 236 9.25 4.15 -39.80
CA PHE A 236 7.99 3.97 -39.07
C PHE A 236 8.02 4.76 -37.76
N SER A 237 6.97 5.51 -37.50
CA SER A 237 6.68 6.01 -36.16
C SER A 237 6.11 4.90 -35.28
N GLU A 238 6.18 5.03 -33.95
CA GLU A 238 5.77 3.97 -33.00
C GLU A 238 4.34 3.47 -33.26
N ASN A 239 3.42 4.37 -33.60
CA ASN A 239 2.02 4.05 -33.89
C ASN A 239 1.78 3.43 -35.28
N GLU A 240 2.80 3.37 -36.14
CA GLU A 240 2.73 2.75 -37.46
C GLU A 240 3.29 1.33 -37.46
N ILE A 241 4.09 0.98 -36.43
CA ILE A 241 4.66 -0.36 -36.31
C ILE A 241 3.55 -1.41 -36.14
N PRO A 242 3.53 -2.44 -37.00
CA PRO A 242 2.52 -3.50 -36.93
C PRO A 242 2.61 -4.30 -35.63
N THR A 243 1.45 -4.69 -35.08
CA THR A 243 1.33 -5.51 -33.89
C THR A 243 0.66 -6.85 -34.21
N VAL A 244 0.97 -7.88 -33.44
CA VAL A 244 0.52 -9.27 -33.67
C VAL A 244 -0.99 -9.40 -33.48
N LEU A 245 -1.56 -8.77 -32.42
CA LEU A 245 -2.97 -8.85 -32.11
C LEU A 245 -3.67 -7.50 -32.30
N SER A 246 -4.93 -7.57 -32.72
CA SER A 246 -5.81 -6.42 -32.79
C SER A 246 -7.18 -6.77 -32.20
N LYS A 247 -7.88 -5.78 -31.63
CA LYS A 247 -9.21 -5.95 -31.01
C LYS A 247 -9.27 -7.08 -29.98
N ASN A 248 -8.21 -7.19 -29.19
CA ASN A 248 -8.07 -8.08 -28.05
C ASN A 248 -8.04 -7.27 -26.75
N TRP A 249 -8.69 -7.75 -25.69
CA TRP A 249 -8.71 -7.08 -24.38
C TRP A 249 -8.77 -8.08 -23.23
N ASN A 250 -8.11 -7.73 -22.16
CA ASN A 250 -8.37 -8.29 -20.83
C ASN A 250 -9.15 -7.29 -19.99
N ARG A 251 -10.24 -7.76 -19.39
CA ARG A 251 -11.06 -6.99 -18.44
C ARG A 251 -11.04 -7.67 -17.09
N ASN A 252 -10.67 -6.94 -16.06
CA ASN A 252 -10.62 -7.45 -14.69
C ASN A 252 -11.51 -6.57 -13.80
N ASN A 253 -12.45 -7.21 -13.09
CA ASN A 253 -13.25 -6.59 -12.04
C ASN A 253 -12.88 -7.26 -10.72
N SER A 254 -12.47 -6.46 -9.75
CA SER A 254 -12.05 -6.92 -8.43
C SER A 254 -12.80 -6.15 -7.36
N ASN A 255 -13.56 -6.85 -6.52
CA ASN A 255 -14.20 -6.27 -5.35
C ASN A 255 -13.63 -6.91 -4.11
N HIS A 256 -13.34 -6.09 -3.12
CA HIS A 256 -12.73 -6.48 -1.88
C HIS A 256 -13.46 -5.84 -0.70
N LEU A 257 -13.84 -6.64 0.29
CA LEU A 257 -14.40 -6.16 1.55
C LEU A 257 -13.56 -6.73 2.70
N PHE A 258 -12.95 -5.87 3.46
CA PHE A 258 -12.22 -6.22 4.67
C PHE A 258 -12.88 -5.57 5.88
N LEU A 259 -13.11 -6.37 6.92
CA LEU A 259 -13.57 -5.92 8.23
C LEU A 259 -12.68 -6.56 9.29
N SER A 260 -12.07 -5.74 10.11
CA SER A 260 -11.36 -6.18 11.31
C SER A 260 -11.99 -5.54 12.53
N HIS A 261 -12.30 -6.32 13.53
CA HIS A 261 -12.72 -5.78 14.82
C HIS A 261 -12.10 -6.54 15.97
N ARG A 262 -11.81 -5.79 17.02
CA ARG A 262 -11.08 -6.28 18.19
C ARG A 262 -11.77 -5.78 19.47
N TYR A 263 -11.93 -6.67 20.42
CA TYR A 263 -12.36 -6.34 21.77
C TYR A 263 -11.24 -6.60 22.77
N ASN A 264 -10.81 -5.56 23.47
CA ASN A 264 -9.71 -5.60 24.42
C ASN A 264 -10.22 -5.71 25.84
N ILE A 265 -9.68 -6.67 26.61
CA ILE A 265 -9.86 -6.79 28.04
C ILE A 265 -8.58 -6.33 28.73
N GLY A 266 -8.69 -5.40 29.68
CA GLY A 266 -7.52 -4.81 30.34
C GLY A 266 -7.90 -3.85 31.45
N PHE A 267 -7.00 -2.97 31.83
CA PHE A 267 -7.15 -2.02 32.90
C PHE A 267 -6.63 -0.63 32.56
N TYR A 268 -7.11 0.39 33.27
CA TYR A 268 -6.60 1.75 33.12
C TYR A 268 -5.38 1.99 34.02
N LYS A 269 -4.30 2.49 33.45
CA LYS A 269 -3.08 2.90 34.16
C LYS A 269 -2.87 4.40 33.98
N ARG A 270 -2.46 5.09 35.07
CA ARG A 270 -2.00 6.49 34.99
C ARG A 270 -0.54 6.54 34.58
N VAL A 271 -0.23 7.36 33.59
CA VAL A 271 1.12 7.58 33.07
C VAL A 271 1.41 9.08 33.04
N ALA A 272 2.63 9.48 33.37
CA ALA A 272 3.05 10.86 33.26
C ALA A 272 2.96 11.36 31.82
N LEU A 273 2.52 12.60 31.62
CA LEU A 273 2.53 13.25 30.31
C LEU A 273 3.97 13.49 29.85
N THR A 274 4.21 13.30 28.58
CA THR A 274 5.46 13.73 27.94
C THR A 274 5.53 15.26 27.91
N GLU A 275 6.74 15.83 27.76
CA GLU A 275 6.91 17.30 27.67
C GLU A 275 6.16 17.88 26.44
N ALA A 276 6.09 17.14 25.33
CA ALA A 276 5.31 17.51 24.15
C ALA A 276 3.82 17.57 24.46
N GLU A 277 3.27 16.59 25.18
CA GLU A 277 1.86 16.55 25.58
C GLU A 277 1.51 17.66 26.57
N LYS A 278 2.42 18.00 27.49
CA LYS A 278 2.24 19.14 28.40
C LYS A 278 2.16 20.45 27.63
N LYS A 279 3.04 20.65 26.63
CA LYS A 279 3.02 21.82 25.75
C LYS A 279 1.75 21.89 24.93
N ALA A 280 1.31 20.76 24.35
CA ALA A 280 0.07 20.67 23.59
C ALA A 280 -1.17 20.99 24.44
N ARG A 281 -1.25 20.48 25.68
CA ARG A 281 -2.32 20.83 26.65
C ARG A 281 -2.32 22.31 27.02
N ALA A 282 -1.14 22.88 27.28
CA ALA A 282 -1.01 24.30 27.58
C ALA A 282 -1.49 25.16 26.41
N PHE A 283 -1.11 24.78 25.18
CA PHE A 283 -1.56 25.46 23.97
C PHE A 283 -3.08 25.34 23.76
N ALA A 284 -3.64 24.14 23.91
CA ALA A 284 -5.10 23.93 23.79
C ALA A 284 -5.89 24.74 24.82
N LYS A 285 -5.38 24.83 26.06
CA LYS A 285 -5.99 25.64 27.12
C LYS A 285 -5.92 27.14 26.81
N ALA A 286 -4.78 27.63 26.32
CA ALA A 286 -4.62 29.02 25.88
C ALA A 286 -5.56 29.35 24.70
N SER A 287 -5.64 28.47 23.70
CA SER A 287 -6.52 28.65 22.54
C SER A 287 -8.01 28.65 22.94
N ALA A 288 -8.40 27.83 23.90
CA ALA A 288 -9.77 27.82 24.43
C ALA A 288 -10.10 29.10 25.21
N GLN A 289 -9.15 29.65 25.96
CA GLN A 289 -9.29 30.94 26.64
C GLN A 289 -9.41 32.09 25.65
N ASP A 290 -8.58 32.12 24.60
CA ASP A 290 -8.65 33.12 23.55
C ASP A 290 -10.00 33.08 22.80
N ARG A 291 -10.56 31.88 22.54
CA ARG A 291 -11.90 31.75 21.96
C ARG A 291 -12.96 32.35 22.87
N LYS A 292 -12.94 31.99 24.14
CA LYS A 292 -13.91 32.56 25.14
C LYS A 292 -13.82 34.07 25.21
N GLN A 293 -12.62 34.64 25.20
CA GLN A 293 -12.42 36.08 25.16
C GLN A 293 -12.96 36.73 23.89
N ARG A 294 -12.75 36.13 22.73
CA ARG A 294 -13.32 36.63 21.45
C ARG A 294 -14.84 36.57 21.41
N ASP A 295 -15.39 35.47 21.91
CA ASP A 295 -16.86 35.32 21.97
C ASP A 295 -17.50 36.33 22.95
N ASN A 296 -16.84 36.63 24.08
CA ASN A 296 -17.27 37.67 25.01
C ASN A 296 -17.12 39.07 24.44
N LEU A 297 -16.07 39.36 23.65
CA LEU A 297 -15.90 40.63 22.96
C LEU A 297 -16.91 40.83 21.84
N ARG A 298 -17.25 39.79 21.10
CA ARG A 298 -18.32 39.83 20.09
C ARG A 298 -19.70 40.07 20.71
N ASN A 299 -20.02 39.39 21.80
CA ASN A 299 -21.27 39.62 22.52
C ASN A 299 -21.38 41.00 23.16
N ASN A 300 -20.25 41.67 23.48
CA ASN A 300 -20.24 43.04 24.00
C ASN A 300 -20.27 44.11 22.89
N GLN A 301 -19.85 43.80 21.66
CA GLN A 301 -19.94 44.74 20.50
C GLN A 301 -21.35 44.79 19.90
N ASP A 302 -22.12 43.72 19.98
CA ASP A 302 -23.54 43.70 19.56
C ASP A 302 -24.47 44.41 20.57
N GLY A 303 -23.96 44.98 21.64
CA GLY A 303 -24.70 45.65 22.69
C GLY A 303 -24.84 47.17 22.54
N ASP A 304 -24.11 47.83 21.66
CA ASP A 304 -24.05 49.32 21.56
C ASP A 304 -24.84 49.94 20.40
N ASP A 305 -25.50 49.18 19.55
CA ASP A 305 -26.44 49.70 18.56
C ASP A 305 -27.88 49.58 19.04
N ALA A 306 -28.23 50.45 19.98
CA ALA A 306 -29.60 50.60 20.47
C ALA A 306 -30.38 51.55 19.58
N ASN A 307 -31.23 51.04 18.70
CA ASN A 307 -32.60 51.57 18.55
C ASN A 307 -33.54 50.59 17.83
N GLY A 308 -34.55 50.12 18.56
CA GLY A 308 -35.86 49.73 18.03
C GLY A 308 -36.05 48.28 17.60
N ASN A 309 -36.43 47.43 18.44
CA ASN A 309 -37.56 46.49 18.44
C ASN A 309 -37.29 45.24 19.26
N LYS A 310 -37.87 45.26 20.46
CA LYS A 310 -37.87 44.13 21.37
C LYS A 310 -38.68 42.98 20.81
N ARG A 311 -38.03 41.88 20.40
CA ARG A 311 -38.62 40.54 20.45
C ARG A 311 -37.90 39.72 21.50
N ARG A 312 -38.61 39.47 22.60
CA ARG A 312 -38.22 38.63 23.72
C ARG A 312 -37.87 37.21 23.21
N ASN A 313 -36.63 36.82 23.28
CA ASN A 313 -36.23 35.43 23.40
C ASN A 313 -35.56 35.23 24.76
N ASN A 314 -36.34 34.74 25.71
CA ASN A 314 -35.89 34.30 27.02
C ASN A 314 -34.99 33.04 26.83
N ARG A 315 -33.69 33.20 26.65
CA ARG A 315 -32.72 32.19 27.04
C ARG A 315 -31.94 32.72 28.23
N ARG A 316 -32.29 32.22 29.40
CA ARG A 316 -31.49 32.36 30.61
C ARG A 316 -30.12 31.75 30.39
N THR A 317 -29.10 32.60 30.18
CA THR A 317 -27.73 32.23 30.41
C THR A 317 -27.45 32.48 31.91
N THR A 318 -27.35 31.41 32.68
CA THR A 318 -26.77 31.49 34.01
C THR A 318 -25.27 31.60 33.84
N ASP A 319 -24.71 32.81 34.04
CA ASP A 319 -23.27 33.02 34.17
C ASP A 319 -22.76 32.27 35.41
N PRO A 320 -21.74 31.41 35.28
CA PRO A 320 -21.02 30.93 36.46
C PRO A 320 -20.16 32.08 36.98
N VAL A 321 -20.53 32.63 38.10
CA VAL A 321 -19.72 33.56 38.89
C VAL A 321 -18.39 32.84 39.23
N ALA A 322 -17.27 33.41 38.77
CA ALA A 322 -15.92 32.92 39.05
C ALA A 322 -15.58 33.13 40.54
N THR A 323 -16.12 32.28 41.37
CA THR A 323 -15.78 32.23 42.81
C THR A 323 -14.98 30.96 43.06
N GLY A 324 -13.85 30.72 42.74
CA GLY A 324 -12.96 29.60 43.09
C GLY A 324 -13.54 28.35 43.78
N ARG A 325 -14.82 28.13 43.67
CA ARG A 325 -15.57 27.05 44.29
C ARG A 325 -15.87 25.94 43.23
N PRO A 326 -15.77 24.68 43.60
CA PRO A 326 -16.24 23.58 42.75
C PRO A 326 -17.71 23.75 42.41
N ASP A 327 -18.13 23.43 41.18
CA ASP A 327 -19.54 23.46 40.74
C ASP A 327 -20.41 22.69 41.71
N GLY A 328 -21.43 23.38 42.25
CA GLY A 328 -22.40 22.80 43.19
C GLY A 328 -22.03 22.90 44.68
N ALA A 329 -20.87 23.48 45.06
CA ALA A 329 -20.54 23.62 46.47
C ALA A 329 -21.20 24.88 47.09
N ARG A 330 -22.05 24.68 48.10
CA ARG A 330 -22.62 25.76 48.96
C ARG A 330 -22.05 25.63 50.36
N ILE A 331 -21.74 26.77 50.99
CA ILE A 331 -21.33 26.81 52.39
C ILE A 331 -22.63 26.93 53.25
N ALA A 332 -22.67 26.25 54.39
CA ALA A 332 -23.75 26.39 55.34
C ALA A 332 -23.80 27.85 55.82
N GLY A 333 -24.88 28.58 55.45
CA GLY A 333 -25.08 30.00 55.76
C GLY A 333 -25.39 30.88 54.54
N ASP A 334 -25.30 30.40 53.32
CA ASP A 334 -25.73 31.12 52.13
C ASP A 334 -27.29 31.20 52.11
N LEU A 335 -27.84 32.42 52.16
CA LEU A 335 -29.29 32.64 52.11
C LEU A 335 -29.82 32.24 50.74
N PRO A 336 -30.96 31.50 50.65
CA PRO A 336 -31.58 31.13 49.37
C PRO A 336 -32.10 32.39 48.67
N LYS A 337 -31.83 32.49 47.36
CA LYS A 337 -32.46 33.54 46.54
C LYS A 337 -33.96 33.36 46.54
N THR A 338 -34.67 34.44 46.86
CA THR A 338 -36.14 34.51 46.89
C THR A 338 -36.72 34.00 45.57
N GLY A 339 -37.40 32.81 45.63
CA GLY A 339 -38.12 32.23 44.48
C GLY A 339 -37.80 30.79 44.12
N GLU A 340 -36.79 30.15 44.73
CA GLU A 340 -36.51 28.73 44.50
C GLU A 340 -37.28 27.84 45.49
N LYS A 341 -38.02 26.86 45.00
CA LYS A 341 -38.54 25.76 45.82
C LYS A 341 -37.36 25.04 46.51
N PRO A 342 -37.50 24.64 47.79
CA PRO A 342 -36.46 23.88 48.47
C PRO A 342 -36.21 22.61 47.66
N ALA A 343 -35.00 22.46 47.16
CA ALA A 343 -34.56 21.24 46.52
C ALA A 343 -34.48 20.13 47.57
N ASP A 344 -34.95 18.93 47.24
CA ASP A 344 -34.74 17.74 48.03
C ASP A 344 -33.26 17.61 48.42
N PRO A 345 -32.97 17.12 49.61
CA PRO A 345 -31.57 16.97 50.07
C PRO A 345 -30.85 15.95 49.15
N ASP A 346 -30.08 16.48 48.24
CA ASP A 346 -29.24 15.67 47.32
C ASP A 346 -28.19 14.91 48.15
N SER A 347 -28.27 13.59 48.11
CA SER A 347 -27.37 12.69 48.83
C SER A 347 -25.87 12.82 48.41
N THR A 348 -25.56 13.68 47.46
CA THR A 348 -24.20 13.94 46.99
C THR A 348 -23.52 15.14 47.67
N ARG A 349 -24.22 15.87 48.56
CA ARG A 349 -23.66 17.02 49.27
C ARG A 349 -22.76 16.58 50.42
N ILE A 350 -21.48 16.89 50.33
CA ILE A 350 -20.52 16.72 51.43
C ILE A 350 -20.76 17.86 52.43
N GLN A 351 -21.27 17.53 53.62
CA GLN A 351 -21.37 18.48 54.73
C GLN A 351 -20.00 18.63 55.38
N VAL A 352 -19.43 19.84 55.34
CA VAL A 352 -18.16 20.15 55.96
C VAL A 352 -18.45 20.80 57.32
N THR A 353 -18.09 20.07 58.38
CA THR A 353 -18.39 20.50 59.78
C THR A 353 -17.26 21.27 60.46
N SER A 354 -16.07 21.38 59.84
CA SER A 354 -14.95 22.15 60.36
C SER A 354 -14.07 22.71 59.26
N GLN A 355 -13.41 23.83 59.52
CA GLN A 355 -12.43 24.47 58.61
C GLN A 355 -11.25 23.56 58.27
N GLN A 356 -10.79 22.75 59.22
CA GLN A 356 -9.73 21.76 59.00
C GLN A 356 -10.15 20.68 57.99
N MET A 357 -11.44 20.31 57.99
CA MET A 357 -11.98 19.34 57.04
C MET A 357 -12.13 19.92 55.62
N ALA A 358 -12.47 21.22 55.54
CA ALA A 358 -12.52 21.96 54.29
C ALA A 358 -11.13 22.10 53.67
N ASP A 359 -10.13 22.47 54.47
CA ASP A 359 -8.75 22.63 54.04
C ASP A 359 -8.15 21.28 53.58
N SER A 360 -8.46 20.21 54.29
CA SER A 360 -8.05 18.85 53.91
C SER A 360 -8.70 18.39 52.60
N LEU A 361 -9.96 18.67 52.37
CA LEU A 361 -10.65 18.37 51.11
C LEU A 361 -10.10 19.21 49.95
N LEU A 362 -9.83 20.50 50.19
CA LEU A 362 -9.19 21.37 49.20
C LEU A 362 -7.75 20.89 48.86
N ALA A 363 -6.97 20.47 49.85
CA ALA A 363 -5.65 19.91 49.63
C ALA A 363 -5.70 18.61 48.78
N VAL A 364 -6.66 17.72 49.08
CA VAL A 364 -6.90 16.49 48.30
C VAL A 364 -7.37 16.82 46.86
N GLN A 365 -8.19 17.86 46.71
CA GLN A 365 -8.64 18.32 45.41
C GLN A 365 -7.48 18.93 44.59
N HIS A 366 -6.68 19.80 45.19
CA HIS A 366 -5.47 20.35 44.57
C HIS A 366 -4.46 19.28 44.19
N GLN A 367 -4.30 18.25 45.02
CA GLN A 367 -3.42 17.13 44.71
C GLN A 367 -3.98 16.30 43.55
N LYS A 368 -5.30 16.07 43.47
CA LYS A 368 -5.98 15.40 42.39
C LYS A 368 -5.87 16.20 41.09
N ASP A 369 -6.12 17.51 41.15
CA ASP A 369 -6.02 18.41 39.99
C ASP A 369 -4.58 18.50 39.47
N SER A 370 -3.58 18.52 40.35
CA SER A 370 -2.16 18.46 39.98
C SER A 370 -1.79 17.12 39.33
N LEU A 371 -2.31 16.00 39.87
CA LEU A 371 -2.12 14.68 39.29
C LEU A 371 -2.79 14.57 37.91
N ASP A 372 -4.01 15.09 37.77
CA ASP A 372 -4.77 15.06 36.51
C ASP A 372 -4.15 16.01 35.47
N ALA A 373 -3.49 17.10 35.91
CA ALA A 373 -2.76 18.01 35.02
C ALA A 373 -1.48 17.38 34.44
N ASN A 374 -0.80 16.54 35.22
CA ASN A 374 0.51 15.97 34.86
C ASN A 374 0.46 14.53 34.41
N THR A 375 -0.70 13.87 34.50
CA THR A 375 -0.87 12.46 34.09
C THR A 375 -2.03 12.28 33.12
N LYS A 376 -1.96 11.21 32.34
CA LYS A 376 -3.05 10.72 31.52
C LYS A 376 -3.42 9.30 31.91
N ARG A 377 -4.69 8.96 31.75
CA ARG A 377 -5.17 7.58 31.91
C ARG A 377 -5.08 6.89 30.57
N ILE A 378 -4.29 5.84 30.46
CA ILE A 378 -4.20 4.98 29.27
C ILE A 378 -4.82 3.62 29.58
N TYR A 379 -5.54 3.08 28.62
CA TYR A 379 -6.04 1.72 28.69
C TYR A 379 -4.93 0.75 28.30
N VAL A 380 -4.63 -0.23 29.16
CA VAL A 380 -3.61 -1.24 28.92
C VAL A 380 -4.34 -2.57 28.64
N PRO A 381 -4.39 -3.01 27.38
CA PRO A 381 -4.97 -4.30 27.06
C PRO A 381 -4.08 -5.43 27.56
N VAL A 382 -4.71 -6.47 28.11
CA VAL A 382 -4.07 -7.73 28.56
C VAL A 382 -4.37 -8.81 27.54
N THR A 383 -5.65 -8.99 27.24
CA THR A 383 -6.14 -9.99 26.29
C THR A 383 -7.03 -9.31 25.25
N SER A 384 -6.93 -9.73 24.01
CA SER A 384 -7.78 -9.24 22.93
C SER A 384 -8.44 -10.40 22.20
N PHE A 385 -9.73 -10.27 21.92
CA PHE A 385 -10.48 -11.12 21.01
C PHE A 385 -10.60 -10.41 19.68
N ILE A 386 -10.20 -11.09 18.64
CA ILE A 386 -10.06 -10.50 17.29
C ILE A 386 -10.87 -11.36 16.33
N HIS A 387 -11.61 -10.67 15.45
CA HIS A 387 -12.22 -11.30 14.29
C HIS A 387 -11.92 -10.46 13.06
N THR A 388 -11.51 -11.11 11.98
CA THR A 388 -11.34 -10.50 10.67
C THR A 388 -12.19 -11.24 9.64
N LEU A 389 -12.87 -10.47 8.81
CA LEU A 389 -13.61 -10.94 7.63
C LEU A 389 -12.96 -10.34 6.39
N ASP A 390 -12.61 -11.20 5.46
CA ASP A 390 -11.97 -10.84 4.19
C ASP A 390 -12.74 -11.50 3.05
N ILE A 391 -13.42 -10.68 2.23
CA ILE A 391 -14.19 -11.15 1.08
C ILE A 391 -13.56 -10.60 -0.19
N ASN A 392 -13.15 -11.51 -1.07
CA ASN A 392 -12.59 -11.21 -2.38
C ASN A 392 -13.49 -11.79 -3.47
N SER A 393 -13.95 -10.93 -4.38
CA SER A 393 -14.76 -11.34 -5.53
C SER A 393 -14.12 -10.80 -6.81
N PHE A 394 -13.54 -11.68 -7.58
CA PHE A 394 -12.80 -11.35 -8.79
C PHE A 394 -13.48 -11.97 -10.02
N SER A 395 -13.50 -11.23 -11.11
CA SER A 395 -13.98 -11.69 -12.40
C SER A 395 -13.05 -11.16 -13.49
N ARG A 396 -12.68 -12.05 -14.37
CA ARG A 396 -11.88 -11.74 -15.55
C ARG A 396 -12.60 -12.18 -16.81
N ILE A 397 -12.43 -11.40 -17.89
CA ILE A 397 -12.87 -11.73 -19.24
C ILE A 397 -11.68 -11.49 -20.18
N ASN A 398 -11.24 -12.53 -20.87
CA ASN A 398 -10.39 -12.39 -22.03
C ASN A 398 -11.30 -12.36 -23.28
N GLN A 399 -11.23 -11.27 -24.03
CA GLN A 399 -12.09 -11.03 -25.17
C GLN A 399 -11.28 -10.67 -26.41
N ALA A 400 -11.55 -11.36 -27.52
CA ALA A 400 -11.05 -11.02 -28.84
C ALA A 400 -12.17 -11.11 -29.88
N TYR A 401 -12.21 -10.21 -30.84
CA TYR A 401 -13.13 -10.32 -31.97
C TYR A 401 -12.58 -11.17 -33.14
N ALA A 402 -11.28 -11.19 -33.28
CA ALA A 402 -10.59 -12.02 -34.24
C ALA A 402 -9.18 -12.33 -33.76
N SER A 403 -8.63 -13.45 -34.20
CA SER A 403 -7.24 -13.82 -33.97
C SER A 403 -6.57 -14.11 -35.32
N PRO A 404 -5.28 -13.88 -35.49
CA PRO A 404 -4.54 -14.25 -36.68
C PRO A 404 -4.69 -15.76 -36.96
N ALA A 405 -4.75 -16.16 -38.24
CA ALA A 405 -4.85 -17.54 -38.60
C ALA A 405 -3.66 -18.34 -38.10
N GLY A 406 -3.91 -19.47 -37.44
CA GLY A 406 -2.87 -20.34 -36.90
C GLY A 406 -2.14 -19.77 -35.68
N TYR A 407 -2.58 -18.62 -35.12
CA TYR A 407 -1.93 -18.01 -33.95
C TYR A 407 -1.94 -18.94 -32.73
N TYR A 408 -3.07 -19.61 -32.45
CA TYR A 408 -3.18 -20.58 -31.36
C TYR A 408 -2.89 -21.99 -31.83
N ALA A 409 -2.18 -22.79 -31.06
CA ALA A 409 -1.95 -24.21 -31.35
C ALA A 409 -3.22 -25.05 -31.22
N ASN A 410 -4.08 -24.73 -30.26
CA ASN A 410 -5.26 -25.53 -29.91
C ASN A 410 -6.52 -24.69 -29.81
N THR A 411 -7.66 -25.36 -30.10
CA THR A 411 -9.00 -24.83 -29.86
C THR A 411 -9.83 -25.95 -29.25
N TYR A 412 -10.28 -25.76 -28.02
CA TYR A 412 -10.94 -26.79 -27.20
C TYR A 412 -12.47 -26.76 -27.33
N TYR A 413 -13.06 -25.58 -27.55
CA TYR A 413 -14.51 -25.42 -27.75
C TYR A 413 -14.81 -24.24 -28.67
N LYS A 414 -16.07 -24.22 -29.17
CA LYS A 414 -16.62 -23.17 -30.04
C LYS A 414 -17.76 -22.45 -29.32
N TYR A 415 -17.95 -21.17 -29.63
CA TYR A 415 -19.13 -20.43 -29.17
C TYR A 415 -20.31 -20.74 -30.10
N ASP A 416 -21.52 -20.70 -29.54
CA ASP A 416 -22.77 -20.88 -30.31
C ASP A 416 -22.90 -19.78 -31.37
N ASP A 417 -23.22 -20.16 -32.60
CA ASP A 417 -23.35 -19.28 -33.78
C ASP A 417 -24.42 -18.18 -33.63
N ARG A 418 -25.25 -18.23 -32.59
CA ARG A 418 -26.33 -17.28 -32.31
C ARG A 418 -25.92 -16.01 -31.61
N GLY A 419 -24.64 -15.84 -31.27
CA GLY A 419 -24.13 -14.70 -30.53
C GLY A 419 -23.37 -13.68 -31.39
N ILE A 420 -23.08 -12.53 -30.79
CA ILE A 420 -22.19 -11.44 -31.30
C ILE A 420 -20.78 -11.98 -31.58
N TYR A 421 -20.44 -13.13 -31.03
CA TYR A 421 -19.16 -13.77 -31.04
C TYR A 421 -19.16 -14.90 -32.09
N GLY A 422 -18.61 -14.67 -33.28
CA GLY A 422 -18.40 -15.71 -34.29
C GLY A 422 -17.36 -16.75 -33.84
N ASN A 423 -17.21 -17.84 -34.63
CA ASN A 423 -16.30 -18.95 -34.30
C ASN A 423 -14.86 -18.54 -34.05
N ASP A 424 -14.36 -17.45 -34.64
CA ASP A 424 -12.99 -16.96 -34.47
C ASP A 424 -12.84 -16.02 -33.23
N SER A 425 -13.94 -15.66 -32.56
CA SER A 425 -13.93 -14.79 -31.42
C SER A 425 -13.58 -15.52 -30.11
N ILE A 426 -13.12 -14.78 -29.12
CA ILE A 426 -12.84 -15.25 -27.75
C ILE A 426 -13.70 -14.46 -26.77
N TYR A 427 -14.31 -15.15 -25.80
CA TYR A 427 -15.00 -14.55 -24.68
C TYR A 427 -14.91 -15.45 -23.44
N ASP A 428 -13.69 -15.64 -22.95
CA ASP A 428 -13.41 -16.53 -21.84
C ASP A 428 -13.59 -15.80 -20.50
N GLN A 429 -14.55 -16.26 -19.70
CA GLN A 429 -14.82 -15.69 -18.38
C GLN A 429 -14.32 -16.60 -17.27
N THR A 430 -13.60 -16.03 -16.33
CA THR A 430 -13.11 -16.70 -15.11
C THR A 430 -13.54 -15.91 -13.89
N LYS A 431 -14.09 -16.57 -12.85
CA LYS A 431 -14.52 -15.93 -11.62
C LYS A 431 -13.94 -16.62 -10.39
N TYR A 432 -13.73 -15.86 -9.37
CA TYR A 432 -13.28 -16.32 -8.06
C TYR A 432 -13.98 -15.54 -6.94
N LEU A 433 -14.42 -16.29 -5.91
CA LEU A 433 -14.94 -15.74 -4.67
C LEU A 433 -14.25 -16.43 -3.50
N SER A 434 -13.74 -15.66 -2.57
CA SER A 434 -13.25 -16.13 -1.27
C SER A 434 -13.96 -15.38 -0.16
N VAL A 435 -14.39 -16.11 0.85
CA VAL A 435 -14.94 -15.58 2.10
C VAL A 435 -14.16 -16.18 3.25
N LYS A 436 -13.19 -15.43 3.74
CA LYS A 436 -12.28 -15.85 4.81
C LYS A 436 -12.67 -15.19 6.14
N ASN A 437 -12.90 -16.02 7.17
CA ASN A 437 -13.12 -15.59 8.53
C ASN A 437 -11.96 -16.06 9.39
N THR A 438 -11.37 -15.18 10.18
CA THR A 438 -10.30 -15.52 11.13
C THR A 438 -10.68 -15.03 12.52
N PHE A 439 -10.67 -15.95 13.47
CA PHE A 439 -10.88 -15.68 14.89
C PHE A 439 -9.56 -15.89 15.63
N ALA A 440 -9.14 -14.90 16.40
CA ALA A 440 -7.89 -14.97 17.14
C ALA A 440 -8.07 -14.47 18.57
N VAL A 441 -7.24 -15.06 19.45
CA VAL A 441 -7.07 -14.63 20.84
C VAL A 441 -5.62 -14.18 21.01
N ALA A 442 -5.43 -12.99 21.55
CA ALA A 442 -4.11 -12.41 21.75
C ALA A 442 -3.87 -12.12 23.24
N LEU A 443 -2.73 -12.57 23.76
CA LEU A 443 -2.14 -12.09 24.99
C LEU A 443 -1.14 -10.98 24.63
N MET A 444 -1.41 -9.75 25.12
CA MET A 444 -0.66 -8.58 24.69
C MET A 444 0.69 -8.48 25.41
N GLU A 445 1.70 -7.96 24.69
CA GLU A 445 3.02 -7.66 25.25
C GLU A 445 2.95 -6.43 26.18
N GLY A 446 3.73 -6.43 27.27
CA GLY A 446 4.04 -5.24 28.06
C GLY A 446 2.93 -4.75 29.00
N PHE A 447 1.87 -5.54 29.25
CA PHE A 447 0.86 -5.16 30.25
C PHE A 447 1.42 -5.21 31.68
N ASN A 448 2.49 -5.95 31.91
CA ASN A 448 3.29 -5.94 33.14
C ASN A 448 4.77 -6.18 32.82
N LYS A 449 5.64 -6.05 33.85
CA LYS A 449 7.11 -6.20 33.71
C LYS A 449 7.60 -7.61 33.30
N TYR A 450 6.76 -8.63 33.46
CA TYR A 450 7.08 -10.04 33.13
C TYR A 450 6.58 -10.42 31.72
N ALA A 451 5.54 -9.79 31.22
CA ALA A 451 4.99 -10.04 29.87
C ALA A 451 5.86 -9.38 28.80
N LYS A 452 7.04 -9.96 28.55
CA LYS A 452 8.04 -9.42 27.60
C LYS A 452 7.78 -9.80 26.13
N ALA A 453 6.79 -10.66 25.88
CA ALA A 453 6.39 -11.09 24.55
C ALA A 453 4.87 -11.16 24.45
N GLY A 454 4.33 -10.90 23.29
CA GLY A 454 2.93 -11.14 22.93
C GLY A 454 2.76 -12.51 22.29
N LEU A 455 1.66 -13.17 22.60
CA LEU A 455 1.29 -14.45 22.01
C LEU A 455 -0.10 -14.33 21.39
N LYS A 456 -0.26 -14.83 20.17
CA LYS A 456 -1.56 -14.93 19.50
C LYS A 456 -1.77 -16.33 18.99
N ALA A 457 -3.00 -16.79 19.03
CA ALA A 457 -3.44 -18.02 18.38
C ALA A 457 -4.68 -17.72 17.55
N PHE A 458 -4.80 -18.35 16.39
CA PHE A 458 -5.93 -18.16 15.51
C PHE A 458 -6.45 -19.45 14.92
N PHE A 459 -7.71 -19.40 14.53
CA PHE A 459 -8.42 -20.35 13.69
C PHE A 459 -9.00 -19.59 12.51
N SER A 460 -8.86 -20.13 11.29
CA SER A 460 -9.37 -19.50 10.08
C SER A 460 -10.17 -20.49 9.25
N TYR A 461 -11.28 -20.02 8.70
CA TYR A 461 -12.09 -20.72 7.71
C TYR A 461 -12.22 -19.87 6.46
N ASP A 462 -11.83 -20.43 5.31
CA ASP A 462 -11.88 -19.78 3.99
C ASP A 462 -12.75 -20.63 3.06
N HIS A 463 -13.91 -20.11 2.67
CA HIS A 463 -14.77 -20.70 1.65
C HIS A 463 -14.45 -20.08 0.31
N ARG A 464 -14.05 -20.93 -0.64
CA ARG A 464 -13.66 -20.51 -1.99
C ARG A 464 -14.60 -21.11 -3.03
N LYS A 465 -14.90 -20.31 -4.05
CA LYS A 465 -15.66 -20.72 -5.22
C LYS A 465 -14.94 -20.23 -6.48
N TYR A 466 -14.76 -21.15 -7.41
CA TYR A 466 -14.15 -20.91 -8.72
C TYR A 466 -15.16 -21.17 -9.80
N GLN A 467 -15.09 -20.42 -10.90
CA GLN A 467 -15.95 -20.64 -12.05
C GLN A 467 -15.17 -20.35 -13.34
N MET A 468 -15.21 -21.27 -14.29
CA MET A 468 -14.60 -21.15 -15.61
C MET A 468 -15.35 -22.05 -16.61
N PRO A 469 -15.10 -21.92 -17.94
CA PRO A 469 -15.65 -22.83 -18.95
C PRO A 469 -15.23 -24.29 -18.72
N ASP A 470 -16.10 -25.22 -19.12
CA ASP A 470 -15.81 -26.65 -19.18
C ASP A 470 -16.58 -27.27 -20.32
N LEU A 471 -16.16 -28.42 -20.88
CA LEU A 471 -16.80 -29.10 -21.99
C LEU A 471 -18.10 -29.77 -21.52
N LEU A 472 -19.11 -29.75 -22.38
CA LEU A 472 -20.37 -30.45 -22.11
C LEU A 472 -20.16 -31.95 -21.99
N GLN A 473 -19.37 -32.53 -22.93
CA GLN A 473 -18.91 -33.92 -22.93
C GLN A 473 -17.49 -33.95 -23.53
N GLU A 474 -16.71 -34.96 -23.18
CA GLU A 474 -15.39 -35.17 -23.77
C GLU A 474 -15.52 -35.38 -25.27
N GLY A 475 -14.83 -34.55 -26.08
CA GLY A 475 -14.91 -34.57 -27.54
C GLY A 475 -16.05 -33.73 -28.13
N ASP A 476 -16.84 -33.03 -27.31
CA ASP A 476 -17.88 -32.09 -27.79
C ASP A 476 -17.22 -30.69 -27.99
N GLU A 477 -17.73 -29.94 -28.97
CA GLU A 477 -17.32 -28.54 -29.20
C GLU A 477 -18.12 -27.54 -28.35
N GLY A 478 -19.13 -27.99 -27.60
CA GLY A 478 -19.95 -27.17 -26.72
C GLY A 478 -19.34 -27.01 -25.34
N TYR A 479 -19.57 -25.87 -24.70
CA TYR A 479 -19.10 -25.57 -23.35
C TYR A 479 -20.20 -25.06 -22.42
N TYR A 480 -19.97 -25.14 -21.11
CA TYR A 480 -20.79 -24.53 -20.07
C TYR A 480 -19.92 -23.94 -18.99
N MET A 481 -20.48 -23.04 -18.16
CA MET A 481 -19.77 -22.46 -17.02
C MET A 481 -19.86 -23.38 -15.80
N ARG A 482 -18.79 -24.10 -15.49
CA ARG A 482 -18.70 -24.99 -14.33
C ARG A 482 -18.22 -24.24 -13.10
N SER A 483 -18.72 -24.65 -11.94
CA SER A 483 -18.31 -24.11 -10.65
C SER A 483 -17.68 -25.18 -9.76
N TRP A 484 -16.60 -24.84 -9.11
CA TRP A 484 -15.93 -25.64 -8.07
C TRP A 484 -15.98 -24.88 -6.76
N SER A 485 -16.12 -25.60 -5.65
CA SER A 485 -16.12 -25.00 -4.32
C SER A 485 -15.26 -25.81 -3.39
N GLU A 486 -14.54 -25.15 -2.48
CA GLU A 486 -13.75 -25.77 -1.43
C GLU A 486 -13.82 -24.98 -0.13
N GLY A 487 -13.64 -25.68 1.00
CA GLY A 487 -13.55 -25.09 2.32
C GLY A 487 -12.20 -25.42 2.93
N LEU A 488 -11.45 -24.39 3.30
CA LEU A 488 -10.13 -24.51 3.89
C LEU A 488 -10.18 -24.12 5.36
N VAL A 489 -9.66 -24.97 6.22
CA VAL A 489 -9.48 -24.69 7.65
C VAL A 489 -7.99 -24.60 7.93
N SER A 490 -7.59 -23.53 8.59
CA SER A 490 -6.22 -23.38 9.08
C SER A 490 -6.18 -22.94 10.54
N VAL A 491 -5.09 -23.28 11.21
CA VAL A 491 -4.76 -22.87 12.58
C VAL A 491 -3.34 -22.34 12.62
N GLY A 492 -3.07 -21.48 13.56
CA GLY A 492 -1.72 -20.97 13.71
C GLY A 492 -1.57 -20.02 14.87
N GLY A 493 -0.41 -19.39 14.93
CA GLY A 493 -0.10 -18.47 16.00
C GLY A 493 1.07 -17.57 15.70
N GLN A 494 1.22 -16.54 16.53
CA GLN A 494 2.28 -15.56 16.46
C GLN A 494 2.89 -15.36 17.84
N LEU A 495 4.21 -15.41 17.91
CA LEU A 495 5.00 -14.99 19.07
C LEU A 495 5.82 -13.79 18.69
N SER A 496 5.59 -12.63 19.34
CA SER A 496 6.25 -11.40 18.99
C SER A 496 6.73 -10.63 20.20
N LYS A 497 7.84 -9.92 20.01
CA LYS A 497 8.36 -8.93 20.93
C LYS A 497 8.66 -7.66 20.13
N THR A 498 7.86 -6.64 20.34
CA THR A 498 7.95 -5.36 19.62
C THR A 498 8.44 -4.22 20.49
N GLN A 499 8.45 -4.42 21.83
CA GLN A 499 8.88 -3.40 22.80
C GLN A 499 10.36 -3.56 23.17
N GLY A 500 11.02 -2.43 23.41
CA GLY A 500 12.43 -2.39 23.74
C GLY A 500 13.24 -1.54 22.77
N ARG A 501 14.55 -1.48 22.96
CA ARG A 501 15.45 -0.68 22.09
C ARG A 501 16.41 -1.54 21.28
N THR A 502 16.70 -2.75 21.75
CA THR A 502 17.85 -3.51 21.27
C THR A 502 17.45 -4.70 20.41
N PHE A 503 16.43 -5.45 20.81
CA PHE A 503 16.10 -6.74 20.19
C PHE A 503 14.60 -6.92 20.06
N HIS A 504 14.14 -7.11 18.83
CA HIS A 504 12.76 -7.40 18.47
C HIS A 504 12.70 -8.68 17.65
N TYR A 505 11.60 -9.41 17.76
CA TYR A 505 11.35 -10.60 16.95
C TYR A 505 9.86 -10.81 16.73
N ASN A 506 9.56 -11.50 15.62
CA ASN A 506 8.24 -11.95 15.26
C ASN A 506 8.35 -13.32 14.61
N LEU A 507 7.74 -14.33 15.21
CA LEU A 507 7.57 -15.67 14.68
C LEU A 507 6.09 -15.88 14.42
N ASP A 508 5.71 -16.14 13.18
CA ASP A 508 4.35 -16.42 12.73
C ASP A 508 4.28 -17.77 12.03
N GLY A 509 3.27 -18.57 12.33
CA GLY A 509 3.08 -19.88 11.73
C GLY A 509 1.62 -20.17 11.43
N GLU A 510 1.36 -20.83 10.29
CA GLU A 510 0.06 -21.30 9.84
C GLU A 510 0.15 -22.73 9.32
N PHE A 511 -0.81 -23.56 9.70
CA PHE A 511 -0.96 -24.93 9.25
C PHE A 511 -2.38 -25.18 8.74
N PHE A 512 -2.49 -25.75 7.54
CA PHE A 512 -3.77 -26.05 6.91
C PHE A 512 -4.23 -27.48 7.23
N LEU A 513 -5.45 -27.59 7.78
CA LEU A 513 -6.02 -28.85 8.25
C LEU A 513 -6.85 -29.56 7.18
N THR A 514 -7.56 -28.78 6.35
CA THR A 514 -8.54 -29.32 5.38
C THR A 514 -8.41 -28.69 3.99
N GLY A 515 -9.13 -29.26 3.03
CA GLY A 515 -9.21 -28.80 1.65
C GLY A 515 -7.99 -29.18 0.82
N SER A 516 -7.83 -28.58 -0.33
CA SER A 516 -6.69 -28.78 -1.24
C SER A 516 -5.35 -28.44 -0.58
N ASN A 517 -5.36 -27.52 0.39
CA ASN A 517 -4.18 -27.07 1.12
C ASN A 517 -3.85 -27.93 2.35
N ALA A 518 -4.60 -29.02 2.66
CA ALA A 518 -4.33 -29.87 3.83
C ALA A 518 -2.86 -30.31 3.89
N GLY A 519 -2.21 -30.13 5.06
CA GLY A 519 -0.78 -30.40 5.26
C GLY A 519 0.16 -29.34 4.69
N SER A 520 -0.34 -28.21 4.21
CA SER A 520 0.49 -27.03 3.89
C SER A 520 0.88 -26.30 5.17
N VAL A 521 2.09 -25.74 5.16
CA VAL A 521 2.71 -25.04 6.32
C VAL A 521 3.31 -23.73 5.80
N SER A 522 3.16 -22.66 6.56
CA SER A 522 3.89 -21.42 6.37
C SER A 522 4.48 -20.97 7.70
N LEU A 523 5.77 -20.77 7.77
CA LEU A 523 6.49 -20.26 8.93
C LEU A 523 7.30 -19.03 8.52
N ASN A 524 7.16 -17.94 9.24
CA ASN A 524 7.90 -16.70 9.01
C ASN A 524 8.54 -16.25 10.32
N PHE A 525 9.82 -15.96 10.26
CA PHE A 525 10.58 -15.41 11.38
C PHE A 525 11.26 -14.12 10.96
N ASN A 526 11.04 -13.03 11.70
CA ASN A 526 11.68 -11.75 11.49
C ASN A 526 12.29 -11.30 12.81
N THR A 527 13.51 -10.79 12.76
CA THR A 527 14.19 -10.23 13.93
C THR A 527 15.04 -9.03 13.55
N ASP A 528 15.20 -8.11 14.47
CA ASP A 528 16.16 -7.02 14.36
C ASP A 528 16.89 -6.76 15.67
N VAL A 529 18.15 -6.39 15.51
CA VAL A 529 19.07 -6.01 16.62
C VAL A 529 19.65 -4.64 16.32
N ASN A 530 19.50 -3.72 17.25
CA ASN A 530 20.10 -2.40 17.18
C ASN A 530 21.26 -2.32 18.18
N PHE A 531 22.45 -1.97 17.71
CA PHE A 531 23.64 -1.86 18.53
C PHE A 531 24.54 -0.70 18.11
N PRO A 532 25.29 -0.09 19.04
CA PRO A 532 26.22 0.97 18.72
C PRO A 532 27.48 0.40 18.05
N LEU A 533 27.85 0.94 16.89
CA LEU A 533 29.07 0.61 16.15
C LEU A 533 29.61 1.86 15.46
N PHE A 534 30.93 2.12 15.52
CA PHE A 534 31.60 3.28 14.91
C PHE A 534 31.00 4.64 15.30
N GLY A 535 30.44 4.75 16.52
CA GLY A 535 29.83 5.98 17.02
C GLY A 535 28.45 6.30 16.44
N ASP A 536 27.79 5.29 15.86
CA ASP A 536 26.44 5.35 15.34
C ASP A 536 25.64 4.11 15.76
N THR A 537 24.32 4.14 15.56
CA THR A 537 23.46 2.97 15.75
C THR A 537 23.37 2.19 14.44
N VAL A 538 23.85 0.96 14.48
CA VAL A 538 23.77 0.00 13.38
C VAL A 538 22.59 -0.93 13.63
N ARG A 539 21.83 -1.21 12.57
CA ARG A 539 20.73 -2.16 12.59
C ARG A 539 21.09 -3.38 11.77
N LEU A 540 20.97 -4.54 12.43
CA LEU A 540 21.02 -5.83 11.75
C LEU A 540 19.63 -6.48 11.85
N ALA A 541 18.97 -6.70 10.73
CA ALA A 541 17.73 -7.45 10.65
C ALA A 541 17.94 -8.77 9.92
N ALA A 542 17.24 -9.79 10.36
CA ALA A 542 17.22 -11.08 9.68
C ALA A 542 15.78 -11.55 9.52
N LYS A 543 15.50 -12.13 8.35
CA LYS A 543 14.22 -12.79 8.05
C LYS A 543 14.51 -14.21 7.62
N ALA A 544 13.65 -15.13 8.05
CA ALA A 544 13.67 -16.49 7.55
C ALA A 544 12.24 -16.94 7.26
N HIS A 545 12.09 -17.76 6.23
CA HIS A 545 10.80 -18.35 5.92
C HIS A 545 10.95 -19.82 5.55
N PHE A 546 9.91 -20.58 5.85
CA PHE A 546 9.72 -21.94 5.39
C PHE A 546 8.27 -22.11 4.96
N ASP A 547 8.05 -22.45 3.72
CA ASP A 547 6.75 -22.64 3.13
C ASP A 547 6.68 -24.01 2.45
N ARG A 548 5.64 -24.77 2.76
CA ARG A 548 5.23 -25.94 2.01
C ARG A 548 3.80 -25.71 1.55
N ILE A 549 3.60 -25.30 0.31
CA ILE A 549 2.33 -24.82 -0.23
C ILE A 549 1.85 -25.66 -1.41
N THR A 550 0.54 -25.83 -1.52
CA THR A 550 -0.08 -26.43 -2.69
C THR A 550 -0.12 -25.37 -3.80
N PRO A 551 0.21 -25.70 -5.07
CA PRO A 551 -0.06 -24.82 -6.20
C PRO A 551 -1.53 -24.39 -6.21
N THR A 552 -1.80 -23.15 -6.61
CA THR A 552 -3.15 -22.58 -6.58
C THR A 552 -4.13 -23.36 -7.45
N PHE A 553 -5.44 -23.18 -7.22
CA PHE A 553 -6.46 -23.86 -8.00
C PHE A 553 -6.25 -23.67 -9.51
N PHE A 554 -6.06 -22.42 -9.96
CA PHE A 554 -5.89 -22.13 -11.38
C PHE A 554 -4.52 -22.54 -11.95
N GLN A 555 -3.52 -22.80 -11.14
CA GLN A 555 -2.27 -23.46 -11.58
C GLN A 555 -2.48 -24.95 -11.80
N ARG A 556 -3.33 -25.58 -10.99
CA ARG A 556 -3.66 -27.01 -11.13
C ARG A 556 -4.69 -27.29 -12.21
N GLN A 557 -5.65 -26.38 -12.41
CA GLN A 557 -6.73 -26.56 -13.39
C GLN A 557 -7.16 -25.20 -13.96
N TYR A 558 -7.15 -25.09 -15.28
CA TYR A 558 -7.65 -23.92 -15.99
C TYR A 558 -8.14 -24.29 -17.39
N HIS A 559 -9.31 -23.80 -17.75
CA HIS A 559 -9.98 -24.05 -19.01
C HIS A 559 -10.37 -22.74 -19.68
N SER A 560 -9.97 -22.60 -20.93
CA SER A 560 -10.37 -21.53 -21.83
C SER A 560 -10.39 -22.02 -23.26
N LYS A 561 -10.85 -21.22 -24.20
CA LYS A 561 -10.98 -21.65 -25.60
C LYS A 561 -9.67 -22.17 -26.19
N HIS A 562 -8.53 -21.57 -25.86
CA HIS A 562 -7.24 -21.86 -26.46
C HIS A 562 -6.18 -22.35 -25.48
N LEU A 563 -6.42 -22.26 -24.17
CA LEU A 563 -5.52 -22.74 -23.13
C LEU A 563 -6.29 -23.68 -22.20
N TRP A 564 -5.73 -24.88 -22.01
CA TRP A 564 -6.35 -25.92 -21.20
C TRP A 564 -5.29 -26.76 -20.48
N TRP A 565 -5.42 -26.88 -19.16
CA TRP A 565 -4.61 -27.79 -18.37
C TRP A 565 -5.34 -28.31 -17.16
N ASP A 566 -5.06 -29.59 -16.81
CA ASP A 566 -5.54 -30.32 -15.65
C ASP A 566 -4.33 -31.02 -15.00
N ASN A 567 -3.63 -30.29 -14.09
CA ASN A 567 -2.42 -30.74 -13.41
C ASN A 567 -2.73 -31.17 -11.97
N GLY A 568 -3.68 -32.11 -11.78
CA GLY A 568 -4.19 -32.50 -10.47
C GLY A 568 -3.15 -33.16 -9.54
N ASP A 569 -2.06 -33.72 -10.10
CA ASP A 569 -0.99 -34.46 -9.43
C ASP A 569 0.24 -33.62 -9.06
N MET A 570 0.18 -32.30 -9.23
CA MET A 570 1.26 -31.40 -8.84
C MET A 570 1.66 -31.55 -7.38
N SER A 571 2.97 -31.69 -7.15
CA SER A 571 3.55 -31.75 -5.82
C SER A 571 3.49 -30.40 -5.10
N LYS A 572 3.48 -30.41 -3.78
CA LYS A 572 3.60 -29.17 -2.99
C LYS A 572 4.95 -28.51 -3.25
N GLU A 573 4.92 -27.23 -3.50
CA GLU A 573 6.12 -26.41 -3.61
C GLU A 573 6.69 -26.17 -2.21
N ILE A 574 8.01 -26.33 -2.05
CA ILE A 574 8.72 -26.06 -0.81
C ILE A 574 9.67 -24.91 -1.06
N ARG A 575 9.55 -23.87 -0.25
CA ARG A 575 10.45 -22.73 -0.25
C ARG A 575 11.05 -22.54 1.12
N SER A 576 12.35 -22.37 1.18
CA SER A 576 13.05 -22.01 2.41
C SER A 576 14.10 -20.94 2.11
N GLY A 577 14.12 -19.89 2.93
CA GLY A 577 15.04 -18.80 2.68
C GLY A 577 15.42 -18.04 3.95
N ILE A 578 16.57 -17.42 3.87
CA ILE A 578 17.11 -16.52 4.90
C ILE A 578 17.57 -15.23 4.21
N GLU A 579 17.20 -14.10 4.80
CA GLU A 579 17.60 -12.77 4.36
C GLU A 579 18.22 -12.01 5.53
N GLY A 580 19.40 -11.45 5.33
CA GLY A 580 20.07 -10.53 6.25
C GLY A 580 20.05 -9.10 5.70
N ILE A 581 19.74 -8.13 6.55
CA ILE A 581 19.73 -6.70 6.20
C ILE A 581 20.60 -5.96 7.20
N PHE A 582 21.66 -5.35 6.71
CA PHE A 582 22.57 -4.53 7.50
C PHE A 582 22.43 -3.07 7.09
N THR A 583 22.13 -2.17 8.06
CA THR A 583 21.87 -0.76 7.80
C THR A 583 22.75 0.12 8.70
N ILE A 584 23.42 1.10 8.10
CA ILE A 584 24.18 2.15 8.77
C ILE A 584 23.57 3.49 8.36
N ASP A 585 22.86 4.16 9.26
CA ASP A 585 22.13 5.38 8.94
C ASP A 585 23.08 6.55 8.62
N LYS A 586 24.19 6.68 9.33
CA LYS A 586 25.19 7.76 9.16
C LYS A 586 25.82 7.78 7.75
N THR A 587 26.09 6.64 7.18
CA THR A 587 26.67 6.52 5.84
C THR A 587 25.63 6.33 4.76
N HIS A 588 24.35 6.24 5.12
CA HIS A 588 23.24 5.93 4.23
C HIS A 588 23.49 4.63 3.41
N THR A 589 24.04 3.63 4.10
CA THR A 589 24.40 2.34 3.51
C THR A 589 23.43 1.26 3.98
N GLN A 590 22.89 0.49 3.06
CA GLN A 590 22.13 -0.71 3.36
C GLN A 590 22.63 -1.86 2.48
N LEU A 591 23.03 -2.96 3.11
CA LEU A 591 23.36 -4.22 2.44
C LEU A 591 22.28 -5.24 2.78
N ARG A 592 21.71 -5.87 1.76
CA ARG A 592 20.68 -6.90 1.87
C ARG A 592 21.18 -8.14 1.13
N VAL A 593 21.22 -9.28 1.79
CA VAL A 593 21.65 -10.55 1.21
C VAL A 593 20.60 -11.60 1.52
N ALA A 594 20.12 -12.29 0.50
CA ALA A 594 19.14 -13.35 0.61
C ALA A 594 19.61 -14.62 -0.09
N VAL A 595 19.39 -15.75 0.56
CA VAL A 595 19.56 -17.10 -0.01
C VAL A 595 18.23 -17.82 0.12
N GLU A 596 17.76 -18.41 -0.98
CA GLU A 596 16.50 -19.15 -1.03
C GLU A 596 16.70 -20.46 -1.79
N GLU A 597 16.10 -21.53 -1.31
CA GLU A 597 15.98 -22.82 -1.99
C GLU A 597 14.50 -23.09 -2.29
N ILE A 598 14.20 -23.42 -3.54
CA ILE A 598 12.86 -23.76 -4.01
C ILE A 598 12.89 -25.16 -4.61
N LYS A 599 12.02 -26.04 -4.10
CA LYS A 599 11.78 -27.38 -4.64
C LYS A 599 10.36 -27.47 -5.20
N ASN A 600 10.20 -28.20 -6.30
CA ASN A 600 8.94 -28.32 -7.04
C ASN A 600 8.38 -26.95 -7.48
N TYR A 601 9.24 -26.09 -8.00
CA TYR A 601 8.87 -24.75 -8.44
C TYR A 601 7.82 -24.78 -9.54
N THR A 602 6.70 -24.10 -9.32
CA THR A 602 5.58 -24.01 -10.27
C THR A 602 5.65 -22.70 -11.04
N TYR A 603 5.65 -22.77 -12.39
CA TYR A 603 5.83 -21.62 -13.25
C TYR A 603 4.96 -21.67 -14.50
N PHE A 604 4.72 -20.53 -15.11
CA PHE A 604 4.09 -20.41 -16.41
C PHE A 604 5.15 -20.56 -17.50
N GLY A 605 4.86 -21.33 -18.55
CA GLY A 605 5.69 -21.46 -19.72
C GLY A 605 4.89 -21.27 -21.00
N MET A 606 5.54 -20.77 -22.04
CA MET A 606 4.95 -20.61 -23.35
C MET A 606 5.92 -20.93 -24.48
N GLU A 607 5.37 -21.32 -25.61
CA GLU A 607 6.10 -21.54 -26.85
C GLU A 607 5.25 -21.12 -28.05
N TYR A 608 5.92 -20.68 -29.10
CA TYR A 608 5.33 -20.33 -30.39
C TYR A 608 6.43 -20.34 -31.45
N ALA A 609 6.07 -20.29 -32.71
CA ALA A 609 6.99 -20.11 -33.83
C ALA A 609 6.71 -18.78 -34.55
N ILE A 610 7.75 -18.19 -35.12
CA ILE A 610 7.65 -17.02 -36.00
C ILE A 610 8.04 -17.49 -37.40
N ASP A 611 7.15 -17.32 -38.40
CA ASP A 611 7.40 -17.70 -39.77
C ASP A 611 8.26 -16.65 -40.51
N GLU A 612 8.65 -16.94 -41.75
CA GLU A 612 9.45 -16.02 -42.59
C GLU A 612 8.76 -14.68 -42.90
N LYS A 613 7.45 -14.59 -42.65
CA LYS A 613 6.61 -13.38 -42.82
C LYS A 613 6.37 -12.64 -41.50
N HIS A 614 7.09 -13.02 -40.46
CA HIS A 614 6.93 -12.50 -39.09
C HIS A 614 5.54 -12.75 -38.49
N ASN A 615 4.80 -13.80 -38.92
CA ASN A 615 3.57 -14.19 -38.27
C ASN A 615 3.89 -15.12 -37.08
N PHE A 616 3.27 -14.80 -35.94
CA PHE A 616 3.31 -15.68 -34.77
C PHE A 616 2.30 -16.80 -34.94
N THR A 617 2.77 -18.04 -34.80
CA THR A 617 1.96 -19.24 -35.04
C THR A 617 2.14 -20.27 -33.94
N GLY A 618 1.08 -21.05 -33.70
CA GLY A 618 1.16 -22.20 -32.81
C GLY A 618 1.36 -21.84 -31.32
N LEU A 619 0.88 -20.67 -30.89
CA LEU A 619 1.01 -20.27 -29.49
C LEU A 619 0.38 -21.31 -28.56
N GLN A 620 1.20 -21.82 -27.66
CA GLN A 620 0.81 -22.73 -26.58
C GLN A 620 1.34 -22.19 -25.24
N GLY A 621 0.52 -22.22 -24.23
CA GLY A 621 0.88 -21.81 -22.86
C GLY A 621 0.35 -22.80 -21.84
N GLY A 622 1.01 -22.90 -20.70
CA GLY A 622 0.61 -23.80 -19.63
C GLY A 622 1.34 -23.54 -18.32
N VAL A 623 0.97 -24.33 -17.33
CA VAL A 623 1.64 -24.36 -16.02
C VAL A 623 2.47 -25.62 -15.93
N TYR A 624 3.73 -25.45 -15.53
CA TYR A 624 4.74 -26.49 -15.42
C TYR A 624 5.30 -26.52 -14.00
N GLN A 625 5.88 -27.65 -13.62
CA GLN A 625 6.54 -27.80 -12.32
C GLN A 625 7.94 -28.39 -12.51
N GLU A 626 8.94 -27.71 -11.94
CA GLU A 626 10.33 -28.19 -11.88
C GLU A 626 10.54 -29.00 -10.62
N GLY A 627 10.81 -30.30 -10.75
CA GLY A 627 10.97 -31.21 -9.61
C GLY A 627 12.32 -31.09 -8.88
N GLY A 628 13.31 -30.45 -9.49
CA GLY A 628 14.64 -30.21 -8.91
C GLY A 628 14.65 -29.09 -7.87
N ASN A 629 15.77 -28.95 -7.17
CA ASN A 629 16.00 -27.84 -6.27
C ASN A 629 16.59 -26.66 -7.06
N ILE A 630 16.02 -25.48 -6.91
CA ILE A 630 16.54 -24.23 -7.45
C ILE A 630 17.10 -23.41 -6.29
N ASN A 631 18.40 -23.10 -6.37
CA ASN A 631 19.07 -22.26 -5.38
C ASN A 631 19.22 -20.84 -5.93
N LEU A 632 18.83 -19.89 -5.12
CA LEU A 632 18.84 -18.46 -5.43
C LEU A 632 19.75 -17.72 -4.45
N LEU A 633 20.57 -16.83 -5.00
CA LEU A 633 21.34 -15.87 -4.23
C LEU A 633 21.02 -14.47 -4.73
N THR A 634 20.67 -13.56 -3.83
CA THR A 634 20.49 -12.15 -4.13
C THR A 634 21.26 -11.30 -3.14
N ALA A 635 22.07 -10.37 -3.65
CA ALA A 635 22.78 -9.38 -2.83
C ALA A 635 22.46 -7.99 -3.39
N GLN A 636 21.94 -7.10 -2.55
CA GLN A 636 21.59 -5.74 -2.93
C GLN A 636 22.30 -4.74 -2.02
N LEU A 637 23.04 -3.82 -2.63
CA LEU A 637 23.67 -2.68 -1.97
C LEU A 637 22.91 -1.41 -2.34
N ARG A 638 22.44 -0.68 -1.32
CA ARG A 638 21.98 0.70 -1.43
C ARG A 638 23.00 1.62 -0.81
N GLN A 639 23.47 2.60 -1.58
CA GLN A 639 24.44 3.57 -1.11
C GLN A 639 24.10 4.95 -1.63
N ASN A 640 23.87 5.88 -0.70
CA ASN A 640 23.56 7.26 -1.03
C ASN A 640 24.72 8.15 -0.60
N PHE A 641 25.14 9.04 -1.49
CA PHE A 641 26.17 10.04 -1.25
C PHE A 641 25.54 11.43 -1.28
N LYS A 642 25.98 12.30 -0.36
CA LYS A 642 25.55 13.68 -0.30
C LYS A 642 26.74 14.59 -0.20
N LEU A 643 26.91 15.48 -1.17
CA LEU A 643 27.96 16.48 -1.21
C LEU A 643 27.34 17.88 -1.41
N GLY A 644 27.03 18.54 -0.29
CA GLY A 644 26.30 19.81 -0.32
C GLY A 644 24.93 19.65 -0.99
N PRO A 645 24.66 20.39 -2.09
CA PRO A 645 23.41 20.28 -2.83
C PRO A 645 23.35 19.07 -3.77
N LEU A 646 24.48 18.40 -4.03
CA LEU A 646 24.55 17.24 -4.90
C LEU A 646 24.23 15.97 -4.13
N HIS A 647 23.29 15.19 -4.65
CA HIS A 647 22.88 13.89 -4.14
C HIS A 647 23.10 12.84 -5.22
N TRP A 648 23.62 11.70 -4.83
CA TRP A 648 23.82 10.56 -5.70
C TRP A 648 23.39 9.28 -5.01
N GLU A 649 22.33 8.67 -5.49
CA GLU A 649 21.70 7.48 -4.93
C GLU A 649 21.93 6.29 -5.84
N ASN A 650 22.29 5.16 -5.27
CA ASN A 650 22.62 3.97 -6.03
C ASN A 650 21.99 2.75 -5.39
N ILE A 651 21.45 1.87 -6.22
CA ILE A 651 21.00 0.52 -5.86
C ILE A 651 21.64 -0.43 -6.86
N VAL A 652 22.46 -1.33 -6.36
CA VAL A 652 23.09 -2.38 -7.18
C VAL A 652 22.64 -3.72 -6.63
N THR A 653 22.03 -4.54 -7.47
CA THR A 653 21.54 -5.87 -7.10
C THR A 653 22.23 -6.92 -7.96
N TYR A 654 22.90 -7.86 -7.32
CA TYR A 654 23.44 -9.07 -7.91
C TYR A 654 22.51 -10.24 -7.63
N GLN A 655 22.27 -11.09 -8.64
CA GLN A 655 21.40 -12.26 -8.51
C GLN A 655 22.00 -13.46 -9.25
N HIS A 656 21.79 -14.64 -8.67
CA HIS A 656 22.12 -15.90 -9.29
C HIS A 656 21.01 -16.92 -9.07
N SER A 657 20.59 -17.57 -10.15
CA SER A 657 19.69 -18.73 -10.14
C SER A 657 20.46 -19.96 -10.63
N SER A 658 20.35 -21.07 -9.91
CA SER A 658 20.98 -22.34 -10.32
C SER A 658 20.30 -22.97 -11.54
N ASN A 659 19.05 -22.57 -11.84
CA ASN A 659 18.29 -23.01 -13.03
C ASN A 659 17.71 -21.80 -13.76
N LYS A 660 18.48 -21.25 -14.70
CA LYS A 660 18.09 -20.08 -15.49
C LYS A 660 17.05 -20.39 -16.57
N ASP A 661 16.87 -21.65 -16.94
CA ASP A 661 15.89 -22.06 -17.95
C ASP A 661 14.45 -22.06 -17.39
N VAL A 662 14.32 -22.20 -16.08
CA VAL A 662 13.03 -22.25 -15.39
C VAL A 662 12.76 -20.97 -14.59
N LEU A 663 13.81 -20.40 -14.01
CA LEU A 663 13.72 -19.17 -13.23
C LEU A 663 14.80 -18.17 -13.71
N PRO A 664 14.57 -17.54 -14.87
CA PRO A 664 15.50 -16.58 -15.43
C PRO A 664 15.48 -15.27 -14.65
N VAL A 665 16.68 -14.79 -14.30
CA VAL A 665 16.90 -13.49 -13.65
C VAL A 665 18.14 -12.83 -14.24
N PRO A 666 18.16 -11.50 -14.41
CA PRO A 666 19.39 -10.81 -14.81
C PRO A 666 20.40 -10.85 -13.67
N THR A 667 21.67 -11.08 -14.02
CA THR A 667 22.75 -11.22 -13.03
C THR A 667 22.97 -9.94 -12.24
N VAL A 668 22.90 -8.78 -12.90
CA VAL A 668 23.10 -7.48 -12.26
C VAL A 668 21.96 -6.55 -12.66
N ASN A 669 21.40 -5.84 -11.69
CA ASN A 669 20.48 -4.72 -11.88
C ASN A 669 21.05 -3.50 -11.18
N ILE A 670 21.00 -2.34 -11.84
CA ILE A 670 21.50 -1.07 -11.34
C ILE A 670 20.41 -0.03 -11.49
N PHE A 671 20.16 0.70 -10.42
CA PHE A 671 19.46 1.98 -10.44
C PHE A 671 20.39 3.03 -9.89
N THR A 672 20.53 4.16 -10.58
CA THR A 672 21.31 5.29 -10.13
C THR A 672 20.53 6.58 -10.36
N ASN A 673 20.59 7.48 -9.39
CA ASN A 673 19.89 8.77 -9.44
C ASN A 673 20.85 9.87 -8.96
N LEU A 674 21.15 10.82 -9.85
CA LEU A 674 22.02 11.95 -9.58
C LEU A 674 21.22 13.24 -9.68
N PHE A 675 21.14 14.00 -8.61
CA PHE A 675 20.35 15.25 -8.59
C PHE A 675 20.95 16.34 -7.73
N PHE A 676 20.64 17.57 -8.11
CA PHE A 676 20.88 18.76 -7.33
C PHE A 676 19.64 19.18 -6.59
N LYS A 677 19.75 19.34 -5.26
CA LYS A 677 18.67 19.82 -4.40
C LYS A 677 19.02 21.17 -3.82
N PHE A 678 18.20 22.18 -4.10
CA PHE A 678 18.41 23.54 -3.64
C PHE A 678 17.10 24.25 -3.31
N LEU A 679 17.19 25.33 -2.58
CA LEU A 679 16.05 26.12 -2.12
C LEU A 679 16.03 27.47 -2.84
N VAL A 680 14.97 27.73 -3.59
CA VAL A 680 14.71 28.99 -4.29
C VAL A 680 13.83 29.87 -3.42
N VAL A 681 14.26 31.15 -3.23
CA VAL A 681 13.54 32.16 -2.41
C VAL A 681 13.16 31.66 -1.01
N LYS A 682 13.94 30.71 -0.44
CA LYS A 682 13.71 30.07 0.87
C LYS A 682 12.35 29.36 1.04
N GLN A 683 11.62 29.11 -0.05
CA GLN A 683 10.29 28.50 0.00
C GLN A 683 10.11 27.34 -0.99
N LEU A 684 10.67 27.44 -2.20
CA LEU A 684 10.54 26.44 -3.23
C LEU A 684 11.75 25.50 -3.20
N THR A 685 11.56 24.26 -2.81
CA THR A 685 12.58 23.21 -2.98
C THR A 685 12.57 22.74 -4.42
N VAL A 686 13.71 22.74 -5.07
CA VAL A 686 13.89 22.27 -6.45
C VAL A 686 14.90 21.14 -6.44
N GLU A 687 14.56 20.04 -7.11
CA GLU A 687 15.42 18.91 -7.40
C GLU A 687 15.52 18.76 -8.92
N LEU A 688 16.72 18.96 -9.46
CA LEU A 688 17.03 18.75 -10.87
C LEU A 688 17.92 17.55 -10.99
N GLY A 689 17.50 16.54 -11.70
CA GLY A 689 18.23 15.28 -11.73
C GLY A 689 18.02 14.46 -12.98
N ALA A 690 18.78 13.38 -13.00
CA ALA A 690 18.66 12.30 -13.95
C ALA A 690 18.75 10.97 -13.20
N ASP A 691 17.93 10.04 -13.57
CA ASP A 691 18.05 8.66 -13.12
C ASP A 691 18.27 7.71 -14.29
N ALA A 692 18.85 6.56 -13.99
CA ALA A 692 19.12 5.53 -14.98
C ALA A 692 18.90 4.14 -14.38
N THR A 693 18.27 3.29 -15.18
CA THR A 693 18.08 1.87 -14.89
C THR A 693 18.82 1.04 -15.91
N PHE A 694 19.57 0.05 -15.43
CA PHE A 694 20.31 -0.89 -16.28
C PHE A 694 20.22 -2.30 -15.72
N PHE A 695 20.13 -3.30 -16.58
CA PHE A 695 20.26 -4.72 -16.21
C PHE A 695 21.00 -5.50 -17.27
N THR A 696 21.71 -6.54 -16.82
CA THR A 696 22.47 -7.43 -17.71
C THR A 696 21.53 -8.29 -18.55
N LYS A 697 21.99 -8.72 -19.69
CA LYS A 697 21.26 -9.58 -20.60
C LYS A 697 20.85 -10.90 -19.96
N TYR A 698 19.63 -11.34 -20.26
CA TYR A 698 19.06 -12.62 -19.86
C TYR A 698 17.85 -12.96 -20.72
N TYR A 699 17.45 -14.23 -20.74
CA TYR A 699 16.23 -14.68 -21.41
C TYR A 699 15.02 -14.32 -20.53
N ALA A 700 14.51 -13.11 -20.68
CA ALA A 700 13.40 -12.62 -19.88
C ALA A 700 12.15 -13.46 -20.11
N PRO A 701 11.26 -13.60 -19.08
CA PRO A 701 9.95 -14.16 -19.32
C PRO A 701 9.20 -13.35 -20.37
N ASP A 702 8.57 -14.04 -21.31
CA ASP A 702 7.68 -13.44 -22.30
C ASP A 702 6.28 -13.25 -21.73
N TYR A 703 5.43 -12.52 -22.41
CA TYR A 703 4.09 -12.21 -21.93
C TYR A 703 3.04 -13.03 -22.67
N LEU A 704 2.20 -13.73 -21.89
CA LEU A 704 1.07 -14.52 -22.38
C LEU A 704 -0.26 -13.76 -22.24
N PRO A 705 -0.74 -13.10 -23.30
CA PRO A 705 -1.88 -12.17 -23.23
C PRO A 705 -3.18 -12.84 -22.73
N GLN A 706 -3.40 -14.12 -23.08
CA GLN A 706 -4.64 -14.86 -22.78
C GLN A 706 -4.90 -14.98 -21.27
N ILE A 707 -3.84 -14.95 -20.45
CA ILE A 707 -3.96 -15.06 -18.99
C ILE A 707 -3.31 -13.90 -18.25
N SER A 708 -2.82 -12.89 -18.97
CA SER A 708 -2.13 -11.71 -18.42
C SER A 708 -0.94 -12.09 -17.52
N GLN A 709 -0.15 -13.12 -17.91
CA GLN A 709 0.99 -13.61 -17.13
C GLN A 709 2.28 -13.55 -17.92
N PHE A 710 3.38 -13.37 -17.18
CA PHE A 710 4.71 -13.56 -17.71
C PHE A 710 5.08 -15.04 -17.63
N ALA A 711 5.48 -15.61 -18.74
CA ALA A 711 5.76 -17.02 -18.93
C ALA A 711 7.19 -17.26 -19.42
N VAL A 712 7.82 -18.32 -18.97
CA VAL A 712 9.15 -18.73 -19.41
C VAL A 712 9.11 -19.13 -20.87
N GLN A 713 10.06 -18.65 -21.68
CA GLN A 713 10.22 -19.01 -23.09
C GLN A 713 10.73 -20.46 -23.18
N LYS A 714 9.89 -21.39 -23.59
CA LYS A 714 10.21 -22.82 -23.65
C LYS A 714 10.92 -23.24 -24.94
N ASN A 715 10.67 -22.54 -26.04
CA ASN A 715 11.35 -22.82 -27.30
C ASN A 715 12.79 -22.29 -27.26
N VAL A 716 13.75 -23.17 -26.99
CA VAL A 716 15.16 -22.82 -26.77
C VAL A 716 15.82 -22.17 -28.00
N GLU A 717 15.41 -22.57 -29.21
CA GLU A 717 16.02 -22.10 -30.46
C GLU A 717 15.61 -20.67 -30.83
N SER A 718 14.45 -20.22 -30.38
CA SER A 718 13.89 -18.88 -30.68
C SER A 718 13.78 -17.96 -29.47
N ARG A 719 14.49 -18.25 -28.37
CA ARG A 719 14.49 -17.40 -27.16
C ARG A 719 15.04 -16.02 -27.46
N VAL A 720 14.34 -15.01 -27.02
CA VAL A 720 14.75 -13.60 -27.10
C VAL A 720 15.49 -13.20 -25.83
N GLU A 721 16.71 -12.70 -25.99
CA GLU A 721 17.53 -12.19 -24.90
C GLU A 721 17.34 -10.68 -24.77
N LEU A 722 16.98 -10.19 -23.59
CA LEU A 722 16.77 -8.77 -23.30
C LEU A 722 17.80 -8.23 -22.31
N GLY A 723 18.03 -6.92 -22.37
CA GLY A 723 18.91 -6.18 -21.44
C GLY A 723 20.19 -5.66 -22.10
N GLY A 724 21.08 -5.13 -21.27
CA GLY A 724 22.29 -4.47 -21.75
C GLY A 724 22.06 -3.07 -22.35
N TYR A 725 20.86 -2.51 -22.13
CA TYR A 725 20.47 -1.18 -22.54
C TYR A 725 20.08 -0.33 -21.31
N PRO A 726 20.66 0.85 -21.10
CA PRO A 726 20.27 1.74 -20.03
C PRO A 726 19.01 2.54 -20.43
N PHE A 727 18.02 2.62 -19.53
CA PHE A 727 16.93 3.57 -19.64
C PHE A 727 17.28 4.80 -18.81
N VAL A 728 17.28 5.99 -19.43
CA VAL A 728 17.69 7.24 -18.77
C VAL A 728 16.56 8.25 -18.82
N ASP A 729 16.22 8.78 -17.66
CA ASP A 729 15.20 9.79 -17.48
C ASP A 729 15.81 11.07 -16.90
N VAL A 730 15.29 12.23 -17.29
CA VAL A 730 15.67 13.53 -16.70
C VAL A 730 14.45 14.21 -16.14
N TYR A 731 14.60 14.85 -14.99
CA TYR A 731 13.46 15.41 -14.29
C TYR A 731 13.78 16.70 -13.54
N ALA A 732 12.73 17.46 -13.27
CA ALA A 732 12.70 18.56 -12.34
C ALA A 732 11.52 18.39 -11.37
N ASN A 733 11.81 18.17 -10.09
CA ASN A 733 10.82 18.16 -9.03
C ASN A 733 10.83 19.50 -8.30
N MET A 734 9.66 20.05 -8.08
CA MET A 734 9.46 21.33 -7.41
C MET A 734 8.47 21.16 -6.28
N HIS A 735 8.86 21.59 -5.10
CA HIS A 735 8.07 21.44 -3.89
C HIS A 735 7.84 22.78 -3.22
N LEU A 736 6.60 23.22 -3.18
CA LEU A 736 6.17 24.47 -2.57
C LEU A 736 5.14 24.19 -1.48
N LYS A 737 5.54 24.28 -0.21
CA LYS A 737 4.68 24.02 0.95
C LYS A 737 4.00 22.63 0.89
N ARG A 738 2.73 22.60 0.46
CA ARG A 738 1.89 21.39 0.41
C ARG A 738 1.62 20.93 -1.02
N THR A 739 2.25 21.59 -2.00
CA THR A 739 2.09 21.28 -3.42
C THR A 739 3.41 20.85 -4.00
N ARG A 740 3.37 19.84 -4.80
CA ARG A 740 4.48 19.29 -5.54
C ARG A 740 4.15 19.30 -7.03
N PHE A 741 5.13 19.68 -7.82
CA PHE A 741 5.08 19.63 -9.27
C PHE A 741 6.26 18.82 -9.75
N PHE A 742 6.10 18.11 -10.85
CA PHE A 742 7.23 17.57 -11.57
C PHE A 742 7.08 17.78 -13.08
N VAL A 743 8.21 17.88 -13.74
CA VAL A 743 8.35 17.80 -15.20
C VAL A 743 9.44 16.77 -15.46
N MET A 744 9.16 15.81 -16.30
CA MET A 744 10.06 14.71 -16.60
C MET A 744 10.07 14.41 -18.09
N MET A 745 11.24 14.17 -18.64
CA MET A 745 11.42 13.58 -19.96
C MET A 745 11.95 12.17 -19.74
N SER A 746 11.10 11.17 -19.96
CA SER A 746 11.50 9.78 -19.88
C SER A 746 12.20 9.32 -21.14
N HIS A 747 13.09 8.32 -20.99
CA HIS A 747 13.80 7.62 -22.05
C HIS A 747 14.54 8.58 -23.02
N VAL A 748 15.30 9.56 -22.47
CA VAL A 748 15.99 10.60 -23.27
C VAL A 748 17.02 10.03 -24.22
N ASN A 749 17.54 8.83 -23.94
CA ASN A 749 18.54 8.15 -24.74
C ASN A 749 17.96 7.19 -25.80
N LYS A 750 16.63 7.28 -26.10
CA LYS A 750 16.02 6.49 -27.19
C LYS A 750 16.83 6.58 -28.48
N GLY A 751 17.09 5.45 -29.10
CA GLY A 751 17.83 5.32 -30.35
C GLY A 751 19.35 5.33 -30.19
N MET A 752 19.89 5.41 -28.96
CA MET A 752 21.31 5.33 -28.68
C MET A 752 21.74 3.90 -28.32
N GLY A 753 22.98 3.55 -28.56
CA GLY A 753 23.54 2.24 -28.22
C GLY A 753 22.97 1.11 -29.04
N ASN A 754 22.68 -0.02 -28.39
CA ASN A 754 22.18 -1.25 -29.04
C ASN A 754 20.67 -1.22 -29.34
N LYS A 755 19.98 -0.12 -29.03
CA LYS A 755 18.54 0.08 -29.24
C LYS A 755 17.63 -0.99 -28.63
N MET A 756 18.13 -1.87 -27.73
CA MET A 756 17.39 -2.97 -27.11
C MET A 756 16.45 -2.47 -25.99
N MET A 757 15.52 -1.61 -26.36
CA MET A 757 14.58 -0.94 -25.45
C MET A 757 13.34 -1.80 -25.12
N PHE A 758 13.55 -3.08 -24.80
CA PHE A 758 12.49 -4.02 -24.47
C PHE A 758 12.56 -4.42 -23.00
N LEU A 759 11.41 -4.57 -22.34
CA LEU A 759 11.26 -5.12 -20.98
C LEU A 759 10.48 -6.44 -20.97
N ALA A 760 9.88 -6.82 -22.08
CA ALA A 760 9.38 -8.14 -22.39
C ALA A 760 9.68 -8.43 -23.86
N PRO A 761 9.89 -9.70 -24.29
CA PRO A 761 10.09 -10.06 -25.69
C PRO A 761 9.00 -9.47 -26.58
N HIS A 762 9.39 -8.81 -27.68
CA HIS A 762 8.50 -8.18 -28.66
C HIS A 762 7.69 -6.97 -28.15
N TYR A 763 7.86 -6.55 -26.87
CA TYR A 763 7.16 -5.39 -26.30
C TYR A 763 8.17 -4.26 -26.01
N PRO A 764 8.38 -3.35 -26.99
CA PRO A 764 9.27 -2.21 -26.80
C PRO A 764 8.68 -1.22 -25.81
N GLN A 765 9.55 -0.52 -25.09
CA GLN A 765 9.16 0.57 -24.23
C GLN A 765 8.83 1.82 -25.04
N ASN A 766 8.00 2.70 -24.45
CA ASN A 766 7.68 3.98 -25.05
C ASN A 766 8.95 4.79 -25.31
N GLY A 767 8.93 5.59 -26.33
CA GLY A 767 10.03 6.48 -26.69
C GLY A 767 10.20 7.66 -25.73
N LYS A 768 10.70 8.77 -26.25
CA LYS A 768 10.85 9.99 -25.46
C LYS A 768 9.48 10.58 -25.13
N VAL A 769 9.14 10.62 -23.86
CA VAL A 769 7.83 11.11 -23.39
C VAL A 769 8.06 12.24 -22.39
N LEU A 770 7.48 13.40 -22.69
CA LEU A 770 7.38 14.51 -21.74
C LEU A 770 6.16 14.28 -20.84
N ARG A 771 6.40 14.23 -19.54
CA ARG A 771 5.37 14.03 -18.53
C ARG A 771 5.38 15.17 -17.52
N ILE A 772 4.21 15.60 -17.13
CA ILE A 772 4.02 16.63 -16.10
C ILE A 772 3.04 16.11 -15.05
N GLY A 773 3.24 16.52 -13.80
CA GLY A 773 2.31 16.15 -12.75
C GLY A 773 2.30 17.12 -11.58
N VAL A 774 1.20 17.09 -10.84
CA VAL A 774 0.98 17.89 -9.65
C VAL A 774 0.33 17.02 -8.58
N SER A 775 0.79 17.18 -7.35
CA SER A 775 0.11 16.61 -6.18
C SER A 775 -0.09 17.69 -5.14
N TRP A 776 -1.30 17.82 -4.65
CA TRP A 776 -1.69 18.89 -3.75
C TRP A 776 -2.40 18.33 -2.50
N ASN A 777 -1.86 18.70 -1.33
CA ASN A 777 -2.44 18.33 -0.04
C ASN A 777 -3.21 19.50 0.55
N PHE A 778 -4.50 19.27 0.83
CA PHE A 778 -5.38 20.21 1.52
C PHE A 778 -5.63 19.69 2.93
N TYR A 779 -5.14 20.40 3.93
CA TYR A 779 -5.49 20.24 5.34
C TYR A 779 -5.15 21.53 6.08
N ASN A 780 -5.87 21.84 7.13
CA ASN A 780 -5.62 23.05 7.91
C ASN A 780 -4.67 22.79 9.07
#